data_8869f68f053a08283e9a4215af8a9ac3
#
_entry.id   8869f68f053a08283e9a4215af8a9ac3
#
_cell.length_a   1.000
_cell.length_b   1.000
_cell.length_c   1.000
_cell.angle_alpha   90.00
_cell.angle_beta   90.00
_cell.angle_gamma   90.00
#
_symmetry.space_group_name_H-M   'P 1'
#
loop_
_entity.id
_entity.type
_entity.pdbx_description
1 polymer ?
#
loop_
_entity_poly.entity_id
_entity_poly.type
_entity_poly.pdbx_seq_one_letter_code
_entity_poly.pdbx_strand_id
1 'polypeptide(L)'
;MKVLNELSVKDLKLNKKRSIVIIIGIILSTALICGVAGLITSFQNTFIDTAKDSQGNYHAIFYNVPKDELKYIEENRGVEDYYLSEEIGYSYLPKGKISTSTGEEEKPLVNVISMNDKFLNNMAINVKDGRLPENDGELAISTRINEKFKTNYKVGDTITLNVGELKGTSENQNANYYDETQIKKTKEIEQEEQATENEIVNTTSKTYKIVGIIERPTVAIEPYEADWFTVITKMQTINKKANIAVLYSKPNDYVKNTESINQMVIAKSGTKENDFNRVSGLDKTYKSYKYKIKINKELLAYQGASLDDETLKTIYGLGAFIMGIVLVSSVFVIRNGFAISITERLKQYGMLSSIGATKKQIKKSVYFEGFILGIIGIPLGILSGIFAIYILVNVVNYILKDYVSRGTLLTYGMSWSAIVISIIVSVVTIWLSCRRSAKKASKITPIEAIRSSEDVKLKAKKIKCPKIITKIFKTGGEIAYKNLKRSKKKYRTTVISIIVSVVIFIAISSFIQYGFKMSSAYYTEKNYNYVVYTYTTALPEDTEEFAKEQEKSLKMLTDISNLPDVGDVSINKTNTFEMNMDEKHKAELTEYGKNIKARYSESNSNQEQIDNVNIISLSKNAYDAYLKKIGGDYETYKDGAILIDNNINLDEKGKKIQGSMYTWKKGDTVTGKINDKEYNIKIVAKTEERPNGVENLYNTNAYFIVSEDFINKTGYISVTLYAQSNDADKLDAEVEQYKKDNNLIDSNLNSFNLEESVRAENAVVLVISIFLYGFIGVITLIGITNIFNTITTNMNLRKKEFAMLKSIGMTKKEFNRMIRLESIFYGVKSLVIGIPIGLGLSYGMYTVFRNSMEMNYILPYKSIIVAVIFVAVVIGIIMKYSMSKINKQNIIETIRNDNI
;
A
#
# COMPACT_ATOMS: atom_id res chain seq x y z
N MET A 1 -46.22 -23.54 -14.76
CA MET A 1 -45.10 -22.90 -14.03
C MET A 1 -45.57 -22.04 -12.87
N LYS A 2 -46.69 -21.29 -12.97
CA LYS A 2 -47.21 -20.49 -11.79
C LYS A 2 -47.40 -21.35 -10.52
N VAL A 3 -48.03 -22.52 -10.66
CA VAL A 3 -48.32 -23.44 -9.54
C VAL A 3 -47.04 -23.91 -8.78
N LEU A 4 -45.98 -24.29 -9.52
CA LEU A 4 -44.72 -24.73 -8.86
C LEU A 4 -44.01 -23.58 -8.13
N ASN A 5 -44.11 -22.35 -8.67
CA ASN A 5 -43.53 -21.16 -8.04
C ASN A 5 -44.32 -20.77 -6.78
N GLU A 6 -45.63 -20.83 -6.83
CA GLU A 6 -46.49 -20.59 -5.66
C GLU A 6 -46.27 -21.65 -4.56
N LEU A 7 -46.06 -22.90 -4.94
CA LEU A 7 -45.72 -23.99 -4.02
C LEU A 7 -44.37 -23.72 -3.33
N SER A 8 -43.36 -23.26 -4.12
CA SER A 8 -42.07 -22.89 -3.57
C SER A 8 -42.15 -21.75 -2.56
N VAL A 9 -42.97 -20.72 -2.84
CA VAL A 9 -43.16 -19.59 -1.92
C VAL A 9 -43.84 -20.06 -0.63
N LYS A 10 -44.87 -20.91 -0.75
CA LYS A 10 -45.63 -21.46 0.38
C LYS A 10 -44.72 -22.32 1.27
N ASP A 11 -43.87 -23.13 0.64
CA ASP A 11 -42.88 -23.94 1.34
C ASP A 11 -41.84 -23.11 2.10
N LEU A 12 -41.30 -22.03 1.48
CA LEU A 12 -40.40 -21.11 2.16
C LEU A 12 -41.04 -20.45 3.40
N LYS A 13 -42.34 -20.10 3.31
CA LYS A 13 -43.10 -19.53 4.42
C LYS A 13 -43.36 -20.56 5.53
N LEU A 14 -43.66 -21.81 5.19
CA LEU A 14 -43.90 -22.90 6.15
C LEU A 14 -42.61 -23.27 6.89
N ASN A 15 -41.48 -23.24 6.21
CA ASN A 15 -40.16 -23.60 6.75
C ASN A 15 -39.34 -22.36 7.13
N LYS A 16 -39.92 -21.38 7.84
CA LYS A 16 -39.31 -20.07 8.21
C LYS A 16 -37.92 -20.21 8.80
N LYS A 17 -37.68 -21.10 9.77
CA LYS A 17 -36.39 -21.25 10.45
C LYS A 17 -35.25 -21.58 9.49
N ARG A 18 -35.50 -22.37 8.46
CA ARG A 18 -34.49 -22.76 7.44
C ARG A 18 -34.30 -21.64 6.42
N SER A 19 -35.37 -21.05 5.95
CA SER A 19 -35.30 -19.92 5.01
C SER A 19 -34.49 -18.77 5.62
N ILE A 20 -34.68 -18.46 6.89
CA ILE A 20 -33.92 -17.46 7.64
C ILE A 20 -32.43 -17.82 7.67
N VAL A 21 -32.05 -19.07 7.94
CA VAL A 21 -30.62 -19.47 7.95
C VAL A 21 -29.97 -19.29 6.58
N ILE A 22 -30.66 -19.61 5.48
CA ILE A 22 -30.14 -19.39 4.13
C ILE A 22 -30.05 -17.89 3.81
N ILE A 23 -31.06 -17.10 4.20
CA ILE A 23 -31.08 -15.64 4.04
C ILE A 23 -29.91 -15.02 4.82
N ILE A 24 -29.69 -15.40 6.07
CA ILE A 24 -28.52 -14.94 6.86
C ILE A 24 -27.22 -15.28 6.14
N GLY A 25 -27.10 -16.49 5.59
CA GLY A 25 -25.92 -16.87 4.79
C GLY A 25 -25.72 -15.98 3.55
N ILE A 26 -26.80 -15.61 2.87
CA ILE A 26 -26.76 -14.69 1.73
C ILE A 26 -26.42 -13.27 2.20
N ILE A 27 -27.03 -12.77 3.28
CA ILE A 27 -26.73 -11.45 3.86
C ILE A 27 -25.26 -11.33 4.20
N LEU A 28 -24.72 -12.27 5.00
CA LEU A 28 -23.33 -12.25 5.42
C LEU A 28 -22.35 -12.34 4.22
N SER A 29 -22.70 -13.18 3.22
CA SER A 29 -21.91 -13.30 1.99
C SER A 29 -21.91 -12.01 1.19
N THR A 30 -23.09 -11.41 0.98
CA THR A 30 -23.23 -10.16 0.22
C THR A 30 -22.60 -8.98 0.97
N ALA A 31 -22.75 -8.94 2.30
CA ALA A 31 -22.11 -7.92 3.15
C ALA A 31 -20.57 -7.98 3.05
N LEU A 32 -20.00 -9.19 3.03
CA LEU A 32 -18.55 -9.34 2.82
C LEU A 32 -18.09 -8.85 1.45
N ILE A 33 -18.81 -9.26 0.39
CA ILE A 33 -18.48 -8.84 -1.00
C ILE A 33 -18.58 -7.32 -1.11
N CYS A 34 -19.65 -6.72 -0.58
CA CYS A 34 -19.86 -5.28 -0.53
C CYS A 34 -18.79 -4.59 0.32
N GLY A 35 -18.43 -5.19 1.45
CA GLY A 35 -17.37 -4.70 2.33
C GLY A 35 -16.01 -4.64 1.64
N VAL A 36 -15.62 -5.70 0.91
CA VAL A 36 -14.35 -5.69 0.14
C VAL A 36 -14.37 -4.62 -0.93
N ALA A 37 -15.48 -4.49 -1.68
CA ALA A 37 -15.61 -3.47 -2.71
C ALA A 37 -15.60 -2.04 -2.14
N GLY A 38 -16.28 -1.82 -1.01
CA GLY A 38 -16.27 -0.54 -0.30
C GLY A 38 -14.91 -0.18 0.29
N LEU A 39 -14.16 -1.17 0.78
CA LEU A 39 -12.78 -0.97 1.25
C LEU A 39 -11.87 -0.48 0.12
N ILE A 40 -11.90 -1.14 -1.04
CA ILE A 40 -11.12 -0.73 -2.21
C ILE A 40 -11.46 0.71 -2.59
N THR A 41 -12.75 1.06 -2.63
CA THR A 41 -13.20 2.42 -2.93
C THR A 41 -12.73 3.42 -1.86
N SER A 42 -12.74 3.05 -0.58
CA SER A 42 -12.27 3.92 0.51
C SER A 42 -10.77 4.20 0.40
N PHE A 43 -9.95 3.20 0.13
CA PHE A 43 -8.52 3.42 -0.12
C PHE A 43 -8.28 4.29 -1.36
N GLN A 44 -8.98 4.01 -2.45
CA GLN A 44 -8.87 4.79 -3.68
C GLN A 44 -9.22 6.27 -3.43
N ASN A 45 -10.32 6.55 -2.72
CA ASN A 45 -10.71 7.92 -2.37
C ASN A 45 -9.67 8.59 -1.47
N THR A 46 -9.13 7.88 -0.49
CA THR A 46 -8.06 8.41 0.37
C THR A 46 -6.84 8.82 -0.45
N PHE A 47 -6.39 7.99 -1.39
CA PHE A 47 -5.27 8.34 -2.27
C PHE A 47 -5.60 9.53 -3.18
N ILE A 48 -6.84 9.60 -3.72
CA ILE A 48 -7.30 10.74 -4.50
C ILE A 48 -7.28 12.02 -3.65
N ASP A 49 -7.80 11.96 -2.43
CA ASP A 49 -7.83 13.13 -1.52
C ASP A 49 -6.39 13.52 -1.10
N THR A 50 -5.53 12.56 -0.78
CA THR A 50 -4.10 12.82 -0.49
C THR A 50 -3.41 13.48 -1.68
N ALA A 51 -3.64 13.02 -2.91
CA ALA A 51 -3.06 13.62 -4.11
C ALA A 51 -3.58 15.05 -4.34
N LYS A 52 -4.85 15.31 -4.04
CA LYS A 52 -5.41 16.69 -4.09
C LYS A 52 -4.81 17.58 -3.02
N ASP A 53 -4.65 17.08 -1.80
CA ASP A 53 -4.10 17.84 -0.68
C ASP A 53 -2.60 18.12 -0.84
N SER A 54 -1.86 17.25 -1.55
CA SER A 54 -0.42 17.39 -1.77
C SER A 54 -0.07 18.14 -3.06
N GLN A 55 -0.77 17.85 -4.17
CA GLN A 55 -0.46 18.39 -5.49
C GLN A 55 -1.48 19.44 -6.00
N GLY A 56 -2.71 19.38 -5.49
CA GLY A 56 -3.83 20.16 -6.00
C GLY A 56 -4.80 19.34 -6.87
N ASN A 57 -6.01 19.87 -7.02
CA ASN A 57 -7.10 19.22 -7.75
C ASN A 57 -7.10 19.64 -9.23
N TYR A 58 -6.13 19.15 -10.00
CA TYR A 58 -6.01 19.38 -11.43
C TYR A 58 -5.45 18.16 -12.15
N HIS A 59 -5.71 18.01 -13.46
CA HIS A 59 -5.14 16.96 -14.29
C HIS A 59 -3.93 17.42 -15.10
N ALA A 60 -3.97 18.63 -15.62
CA ALA A 60 -2.88 19.26 -16.33
C ALA A 60 -2.81 20.76 -16.07
N ILE A 61 -1.60 21.32 -16.07
CA ILE A 61 -1.36 22.78 -16.07
C ILE A 61 -0.64 23.12 -17.35
N PHE A 62 -1.16 24.08 -18.11
CA PHE A 62 -0.50 24.70 -19.24
C PHE A 62 0.10 26.03 -18.81
N TYR A 63 1.40 26.19 -18.97
CA TYR A 63 2.12 27.38 -18.50
C TYR A 63 2.25 28.44 -19.59
N ASN A 64 2.22 29.70 -19.16
CA ASN A 64 2.49 30.89 -20.00
C ASN A 64 1.61 30.97 -21.25
N VAL A 65 0.34 30.57 -21.14
CA VAL A 65 -0.63 30.65 -22.24
C VAL A 65 -1.01 32.12 -22.50
N PRO A 66 -0.87 32.68 -23.75
CA PRO A 66 -1.30 34.01 -24.08
C PRO A 66 -2.81 34.20 -23.81
N LYS A 67 -3.16 35.40 -23.34
CA LYS A 67 -4.54 35.76 -22.97
C LYS A 67 -5.57 35.48 -24.06
N ASP A 68 -5.23 35.74 -25.29
CA ASP A 68 -6.11 35.54 -26.46
C ASP A 68 -6.30 34.07 -26.82
N GLU A 69 -5.40 33.20 -26.35
CA GLU A 69 -5.43 31.76 -26.60
C GLU A 69 -6.13 30.97 -25.48
N LEU A 70 -6.29 31.52 -24.27
CA LEU A 70 -6.93 30.86 -23.13
C LEU A 70 -8.32 30.29 -23.47
N LYS A 71 -9.12 31.04 -24.25
CA LYS A 71 -10.46 30.62 -24.67
C LYS A 71 -10.50 29.28 -25.42
N TYR A 72 -9.43 28.92 -26.09
CA TYR A 72 -9.39 27.62 -26.81
C TYR A 72 -9.27 26.44 -25.86
N ILE A 73 -8.66 26.66 -24.69
CA ILE A 73 -8.57 25.66 -23.61
C ILE A 73 -9.87 25.64 -22.82
N GLU A 74 -10.40 26.82 -22.47
CA GLU A 74 -11.64 26.98 -21.70
C GLU A 74 -12.86 26.38 -22.43
N GLU A 75 -12.96 26.58 -23.75
CA GLU A 75 -14.05 26.08 -24.59
C GLU A 75 -13.86 24.62 -25.05
N ASN A 76 -12.76 23.96 -24.66
CA ASN A 76 -12.52 22.57 -25.06
C ASN A 76 -13.52 21.63 -24.39
N ARG A 77 -14.22 20.80 -25.18
CA ARG A 77 -15.24 19.85 -24.68
C ARG A 77 -14.72 18.81 -23.71
N GLY A 78 -13.42 18.54 -23.69
CA GLY A 78 -12.79 17.62 -22.78
C GLY A 78 -12.50 18.23 -21.41
N VAL A 79 -12.54 19.55 -21.27
CA VAL A 79 -12.30 20.29 -20.04
C VAL A 79 -13.62 20.43 -19.28
N GLU A 80 -13.67 19.98 -18.05
CA GLU A 80 -14.81 20.11 -17.16
C GLU A 80 -14.74 21.42 -16.36
N ASP A 81 -13.54 21.75 -15.85
CA ASP A 81 -13.30 22.96 -15.11
C ASP A 81 -11.86 23.44 -15.32
N TYR A 82 -11.62 24.74 -15.10
CA TYR A 82 -10.30 25.35 -15.24
C TYR A 82 -10.05 26.44 -14.20
N TYR A 83 -8.79 26.66 -13.87
CA TYR A 83 -8.32 27.58 -12.86
C TYR A 83 -7.17 28.42 -13.42
N LEU A 84 -7.09 29.69 -13.07
CA LEU A 84 -6.15 30.62 -13.66
C LEU A 84 -5.21 31.23 -12.61
N SER A 85 -3.92 31.24 -12.93
CA SER A 85 -2.92 32.01 -12.21
C SER A 85 -2.03 32.79 -13.19
N GLU A 86 -1.48 33.93 -12.76
CA GLU A 86 -0.57 34.76 -13.53
C GLU A 86 0.62 35.15 -12.67
N GLU A 87 1.82 34.95 -13.16
CA GLU A 87 3.03 35.46 -12.57
C GLU A 87 3.09 36.96 -12.84
N ILE A 88 3.00 37.81 -11.82
CA ILE A 88 3.07 39.27 -11.95
C ILE A 88 4.51 39.71 -12.09
N GLY A 89 5.43 39.04 -11.40
CA GLY A 89 6.86 39.33 -11.44
C GLY A 89 7.53 39.12 -10.10
N TYR A 90 8.79 39.54 -10.01
CA TYR A 90 9.65 39.32 -8.86
C TYR A 90 9.87 40.63 -8.08
N SER A 91 10.10 40.48 -6.78
CA SER A 91 10.46 41.59 -5.91
C SER A 91 11.36 41.12 -4.76
N TYR A 92 12.22 42.00 -4.27
CA TYR A 92 12.87 41.81 -2.99
C TYR A 92 12.01 42.29 -1.85
N LEU A 93 11.93 41.57 -0.76
CA LEU A 93 11.24 42.02 0.44
C LEU A 93 12.05 43.13 1.12
N PRO A 94 11.38 44.14 1.70
CA PRO A 94 12.07 45.27 2.33
C PRO A 94 12.74 44.92 3.67
N LYS A 95 12.30 43.84 4.32
CA LYS A 95 12.86 43.35 5.59
C LYS A 95 13.44 41.97 5.39
N GLY A 96 14.46 41.65 6.17
CA GLY A 96 15.14 40.41 6.17
C GLY A 96 16.40 40.45 5.32
N LYS A 97 17.52 40.17 5.95
CA LYS A 97 18.82 40.02 5.32
C LYS A 97 19.56 38.94 6.08
N ILE A 98 20.15 38.01 5.38
CA ILE A 98 21.08 37.05 5.96
C ILE A 98 22.45 37.23 5.31
N SER A 99 23.51 37.12 6.10
CA SER A 99 24.84 36.99 5.53
C SER A 99 25.01 35.58 4.99
N THR A 100 25.36 35.48 3.72
CA THR A 100 25.75 34.21 3.11
C THR A 100 27.12 33.75 3.65
N SER A 101 27.49 32.51 3.36
CA SER A 101 28.83 31.99 3.70
C SER A 101 29.94 32.78 3.02
N THR A 102 29.66 33.46 1.91
CA THR A 102 30.58 34.36 1.18
C THR A 102 30.67 35.76 1.79
N GLY A 103 29.87 36.09 2.82
CA GLY A 103 29.81 37.39 3.45
C GLY A 103 28.92 38.40 2.72
N GLU A 104 28.26 38.02 1.66
CA GLU A 104 27.27 38.85 0.95
C GLU A 104 25.94 38.85 1.71
N GLU A 105 25.14 39.93 1.52
CA GLU A 105 23.81 40.03 2.09
C GLU A 105 22.77 39.48 1.14
N GLU A 106 22.17 38.31 1.46
CA GLU A 106 21.01 37.79 0.74
C GLU A 106 19.73 38.46 1.23
N LYS A 107 18.91 38.96 0.31
CA LYS A 107 17.55 39.46 0.59
C LYS A 107 16.52 38.47 0.10
N PRO A 108 15.35 38.39 0.77
CA PRO A 108 14.29 37.46 0.33
C PRO A 108 13.78 37.89 -1.06
N LEU A 109 14.09 37.09 -2.08
CA LEU A 109 13.48 37.19 -3.40
C LEU A 109 12.11 36.51 -3.37
N VAL A 110 11.07 37.25 -3.80
CA VAL A 110 9.73 36.68 -3.88
C VAL A 110 9.19 36.75 -5.31
N ASN A 111 8.49 35.72 -5.71
CA ASN A 111 7.68 35.68 -6.91
C ASN A 111 6.22 36.00 -6.55
N VAL A 112 5.68 37.05 -7.12
CA VAL A 112 4.31 37.52 -6.88
C VAL A 112 3.38 36.89 -7.91
N ILE A 113 2.50 36.01 -7.45
CA ILE A 113 1.56 35.28 -8.29
C ILE A 113 0.13 35.68 -7.95
N SER A 114 -0.61 36.12 -8.97
CA SER A 114 -2.05 36.34 -8.83
C SER A 114 -2.83 35.12 -9.19
N MET A 115 -3.90 34.83 -8.45
CA MET A 115 -4.72 33.63 -8.60
C MET A 115 -6.20 33.96 -8.55
N ASN A 116 -7.01 33.33 -9.41
CA ASN A 116 -8.46 33.44 -9.33
C ASN A 116 -9.02 32.58 -8.18
N ASP A 117 -10.30 32.75 -7.83
CA ASP A 117 -10.94 31.98 -6.72
C ASP A 117 -10.82 30.49 -6.87
N LYS A 118 -11.02 29.98 -8.08
CA LYS A 118 -10.95 28.56 -8.35
C LYS A 118 -9.55 28.02 -8.13
N PHE A 119 -8.50 28.75 -8.54
CA PHE A 119 -7.11 28.33 -8.34
C PHE A 119 -6.76 28.32 -6.86
N LEU A 120 -7.11 29.37 -6.12
CA LEU A 120 -6.90 29.49 -4.67
C LEU A 120 -7.54 28.32 -3.88
N ASN A 121 -8.73 27.90 -4.31
CA ASN A 121 -9.50 26.88 -3.60
C ASN A 121 -9.17 25.42 -4.01
N ASN A 122 -8.58 25.22 -5.19
CA ASN A 122 -8.33 23.88 -5.72
C ASN A 122 -6.84 23.48 -5.73
N MET A 123 -5.93 24.42 -5.58
CA MET A 123 -4.52 24.13 -5.42
C MET A 123 -4.19 24.09 -3.92
N ALA A 124 -3.56 23.03 -3.47
CA ALA A 124 -3.26 22.76 -2.06
C ALA A 124 -2.46 23.88 -1.37
N ILE A 125 -3.11 24.98 -1.05
CA ILE A 125 -2.56 26.15 -0.38
C ILE A 125 -3.08 26.14 1.07
N ASN A 126 -2.21 25.77 2.01
CA ASN A 126 -2.54 25.66 3.42
C ASN A 126 -2.31 26.98 4.13
N VAL A 127 -3.35 27.57 4.71
CA VAL A 127 -3.27 28.79 5.50
C VAL A 127 -2.97 28.42 6.95
N LYS A 128 -1.86 28.93 7.48
CA LYS A 128 -1.45 28.75 8.88
C LYS A 128 -2.04 29.84 9.79
N ASP A 129 -2.14 31.06 9.30
CA ASP A 129 -2.73 32.17 10.03
C ASP A 129 -3.44 33.14 9.08
N GLY A 130 -4.57 33.72 9.48
CA GLY A 130 -5.35 34.62 8.67
C GLY A 130 -6.21 33.93 7.60
N ARG A 131 -6.19 34.43 6.36
CA ARG A 131 -6.98 33.93 5.23
C ARG A 131 -6.27 34.13 3.88
N LEU A 132 -6.79 33.55 2.83
CA LEU A 132 -6.34 33.83 1.46
C LEU A 132 -6.82 35.20 0.99
N PRO A 133 -6.09 35.84 0.02
CA PRO A 133 -6.44 37.14 -0.52
C PRO A 133 -7.79 37.13 -1.24
N GLU A 134 -8.62 38.15 -0.97
CA GLU A 134 -9.90 38.41 -1.64
C GLU A 134 -9.82 39.56 -2.66
N ASN A 135 -8.79 40.40 -2.52
CA ASN A 135 -8.57 41.58 -3.38
C ASN A 135 -7.11 41.61 -3.88
N ASP A 136 -6.85 42.32 -4.98
CA ASP A 136 -5.52 42.51 -5.57
C ASP A 136 -4.56 43.37 -4.74
N GLY A 137 -5.05 44.08 -3.73
CA GLY A 137 -4.27 44.82 -2.72
C GLY A 137 -3.93 43.98 -1.48
N GLU A 138 -4.33 42.72 -1.45
CA GLU A 138 -4.06 41.78 -0.36
C GLU A 138 -2.99 40.75 -0.76
N LEU A 139 -2.23 40.28 0.23
CA LEU A 139 -1.13 39.34 0.01
C LEU A 139 -1.17 38.23 1.06
N ALA A 140 -0.90 36.97 0.64
CA ALA A 140 -0.53 35.86 1.51
C ALA A 140 0.95 35.54 1.32
N ILE A 141 1.69 35.37 2.40
CA ILE A 141 3.14 35.10 2.38
C ILE A 141 3.46 33.76 3.01
N SER A 142 4.56 33.11 2.57
CA SER A 142 4.99 31.84 3.11
C SER A 142 5.61 31.99 4.50
N THR A 143 5.31 31.06 5.41
CA THR A 143 5.96 30.95 6.75
C THR A 143 7.48 30.89 6.63
N ARG A 144 8.01 30.24 5.58
CA ARG A 144 9.44 30.09 5.32
C ARG A 144 10.19 31.41 5.23
N ILE A 145 9.52 32.49 4.79
CA ILE A 145 10.13 33.85 4.75
C ILE A 145 10.47 34.29 6.17
N ASN A 146 9.52 34.18 7.11
CA ASN A 146 9.74 34.54 8.50
C ASN A 146 10.80 33.67 9.16
N GLU A 147 10.80 32.39 8.85
CA GLU A 147 11.70 31.39 9.41
C GLU A 147 13.14 31.57 8.93
N LYS A 148 13.36 31.64 7.60
CA LYS A 148 14.70 31.77 7.02
C LYS A 148 15.35 33.13 7.32
N PHE A 149 14.59 34.22 7.13
CA PHE A 149 15.15 35.56 7.24
C PHE A 149 14.92 36.26 8.60
N LYS A 150 14.42 35.50 9.62
CA LYS A 150 14.06 36.01 10.94
C LYS A 150 13.22 37.29 10.88
N THR A 151 12.38 37.38 9.87
CA THR A 151 11.40 38.44 9.73
C THR A 151 10.21 38.15 10.64
N ASN A 152 9.44 39.16 10.99
CA ASN A 152 8.25 38.99 11.82
C ASN A 152 7.05 39.63 11.08
N TYR A 153 6.83 39.19 9.85
CA TYR A 153 5.63 39.57 9.09
C TYR A 153 4.41 38.91 9.72
N LYS A 154 3.37 39.69 9.97
CA LYS A 154 2.12 39.24 10.59
C LYS A 154 0.92 39.61 9.75
N VAL A 155 -0.17 38.90 9.96
CA VAL A 155 -1.48 39.27 9.42
C VAL A 155 -1.84 40.69 9.90
N GLY A 156 -2.16 41.57 8.96
CA GLY A 156 -2.46 42.99 9.20
C GLY A 156 -1.33 43.94 8.80
N ASP A 157 -0.10 43.47 8.64
CA ASP A 157 1.04 44.28 8.20
C ASP A 157 0.82 44.80 6.77
N THR A 158 1.42 45.94 6.46
CA THR A 158 1.42 46.53 5.12
C THR A 158 2.83 46.47 4.57
N ILE A 159 2.97 46.04 3.30
CA ILE A 159 4.25 45.88 2.61
C ILE A 159 4.18 46.52 1.23
N THR A 160 5.21 47.27 0.86
CA THR A 160 5.35 47.81 -0.49
C THR A 160 6.40 47.01 -1.25
N LEU A 161 6.01 46.43 -2.38
CA LEU A 161 6.87 45.66 -3.27
C LEU A 161 7.10 46.40 -4.58
N ASN A 162 8.35 46.40 -5.04
CA ASN A 162 8.74 46.87 -6.37
C ASN A 162 8.80 45.65 -7.29
N VAL A 163 7.66 45.30 -7.89
CA VAL A 163 7.50 44.09 -8.70
C VAL A 163 7.95 44.38 -10.13
N GLY A 164 8.83 43.52 -10.65
CA GLY A 164 9.37 43.67 -12.02
C GLY A 164 9.81 42.34 -12.62
N GLU A 165 10.45 42.43 -13.78
CA GLU A 165 10.99 41.28 -14.50
C GLU A 165 12.41 40.96 -14.01
N LEU A 166 12.77 39.73 -13.81
CA LEU A 166 14.11 39.28 -13.39
C LEU A 166 15.01 39.20 -14.63
N LYS A 167 16.13 40.00 -14.66
CA LYS A 167 17.07 40.06 -15.79
C LYS A 167 17.96 38.78 -15.76
N GLY A 168 18.17 38.18 -16.91
CA GLY A 168 18.99 36.97 -17.01
C GLY A 168 18.23 35.65 -16.93
N THR A 169 16.97 35.66 -16.55
CA THR A 169 16.12 34.49 -16.71
C THR A 169 15.68 34.40 -18.18
N SER A 170 16.34 33.53 -18.95
CA SER A 170 15.74 33.09 -20.20
C SER A 170 14.34 32.57 -19.91
N GLU A 171 13.37 32.74 -20.84
CA GLU A 171 11.99 32.20 -20.71
C GLU A 171 11.94 30.69 -20.34
N ASN A 172 13.09 30.03 -20.32
CA ASN A 172 13.31 28.64 -19.97
C ASN A 172 13.64 28.38 -18.48
N GLN A 173 14.03 29.37 -17.67
CA GLN A 173 14.36 29.13 -16.24
C GLN A 173 13.12 29.04 -15.31
N ASN A 174 11.99 29.64 -15.70
CA ASN A 174 10.74 29.49 -14.96
C ASN A 174 10.11 28.10 -15.11
N ALA A 175 10.86 27.17 -15.59
CA ALA A 175 10.36 25.87 -15.93
C ALA A 175 11.35 24.77 -15.57
N ASN A 176 11.93 24.78 -14.39
CA ASN A 176 12.60 23.64 -13.81
C ASN A 176 11.57 22.53 -13.54
N TYR A 177 11.26 21.82 -14.61
CA TYR A 177 10.58 20.55 -14.56
C TYR A 177 11.54 19.46 -15.02
N TYR A 178 11.79 18.50 -14.13
CA TYR A 178 12.58 17.32 -14.37
C TYR A 178 12.29 16.69 -15.73
N ASP A 179 13.11 17.06 -16.70
CA ASP A 179 13.45 16.22 -17.82
C ASP A 179 14.98 16.02 -17.73
N GLU A 180 15.40 14.81 -17.38
CA GLU A 180 16.81 14.42 -17.24
C GLU A 180 17.62 14.72 -18.51
N THR A 181 16.96 14.94 -19.66
CA THR A 181 17.59 15.36 -20.92
C THR A 181 17.87 16.86 -21.02
N GLN A 182 17.24 17.70 -20.22
CA GLN A 182 17.49 19.16 -20.20
C GLN A 182 18.71 19.54 -19.35
N ILE A 183 19.04 18.73 -18.32
CA ILE A 183 20.20 18.94 -17.44
C ILE A 183 21.52 19.00 -18.27
N LYS A 184 21.61 18.26 -19.38
CA LYS A 184 22.79 18.27 -20.24
C LYS A 184 22.94 19.55 -21.06
N LYS A 185 21.86 20.20 -21.46
CA LYS A 185 21.94 21.49 -22.21
C LYS A 185 22.21 22.67 -21.31
N THR A 186 21.73 22.67 -20.11
CA THR A 186 21.98 23.72 -19.12
C THR A 186 23.47 23.77 -18.74
N LYS A 187 24.10 22.62 -18.55
CA LYS A 187 25.56 22.55 -18.25
C LYS A 187 26.49 23.06 -19.38
N GLU A 188 26.06 22.97 -20.65
CA GLU A 188 26.84 23.52 -21.78
C GLU A 188 26.66 25.05 -21.91
N ILE A 189 25.57 25.62 -21.37
CA ILE A 189 25.32 27.06 -21.37
C ILE A 189 25.91 27.75 -20.12
N GLU A 190 25.98 27.03 -18.99
CA GLU A 190 26.58 27.55 -17.73
C GLU A 190 28.07 27.77 -17.76
N GLN A 191 28.78 27.30 -18.76
CA GLN A 191 30.23 27.59 -18.92
C GLN A 191 30.57 28.94 -19.57
N GLU A 192 29.58 29.73 -20.03
CA GLU A 192 29.82 31.01 -20.68
C GLU A 192 29.20 32.24 -20.00
N GLU A 193 28.39 32.12 -18.95
CA GLU A 193 27.86 33.31 -18.26
C GLU A 193 28.27 33.33 -16.78
N GLN A 194 29.22 34.18 -16.47
CA GLN A 194 29.52 34.62 -15.09
C GLN A 194 28.21 35.13 -14.43
N ALA A 195 27.96 34.65 -13.23
CA ALA A 195 26.83 35.06 -12.39
C ALA A 195 26.73 36.59 -12.26
N THR A 196 25.90 37.20 -13.07
CA THR A 196 25.47 38.58 -12.85
C THR A 196 24.31 38.54 -11.84
N GLU A 197 24.38 39.41 -10.79
CA GLU A 197 23.35 39.60 -9.80
C GLU A 197 21.95 39.60 -10.44
N ASN A 198 20.99 38.94 -9.78
CA ASN A 198 19.57 38.87 -10.13
C ASN A 198 18.96 40.29 -10.08
N GLU A 199 19.17 41.10 -11.11
CA GLU A 199 18.67 42.46 -11.23
C GLU A 199 17.21 42.43 -11.67
N ILE A 200 16.31 43.07 -10.84
CA ILE A 200 14.91 43.23 -11.20
C ILE A 200 14.76 44.53 -12.00
N VAL A 201 14.27 44.40 -13.22
CA VAL A 201 14.06 45.53 -14.15
C VAL A 201 12.56 45.82 -14.36
N ASN A 202 12.26 46.98 -14.91
CA ASN A 202 10.87 47.40 -15.23
C ASN A 202 9.93 47.38 -14.02
N THR A 203 10.41 47.78 -12.84
CA THR A 203 9.67 47.67 -11.59
C THR A 203 8.48 48.61 -11.50
N THR A 204 7.38 48.13 -10.97
CA THR A 204 6.21 48.90 -10.56
C THR A 204 5.98 48.72 -9.05
N SER A 205 5.88 49.84 -8.35
CA SER A 205 5.67 49.86 -6.90
C SER A 205 4.19 49.64 -6.56
N LYS A 206 3.87 48.67 -5.75
CA LYS A 206 2.51 48.41 -5.25
C LYS A 206 2.53 48.07 -3.78
N THR A 207 1.59 48.65 -3.04
CA THR A 207 1.43 48.37 -1.60
C THR A 207 0.36 47.35 -1.38
N TYR A 208 0.68 46.32 -0.55
CA TYR A 208 -0.20 45.24 -0.22
C TYR A 208 -0.40 45.16 1.28
N LYS A 209 -1.56 44.65 1.70
CA LYS A 209 -1.85 44.26 3.07
C LYS A 209 -1.69 42.77 3.20
N ILE A 210 -0.89 42.30 4.16
CA ILE A 210 -0.75 40.87 4.47
C ILE A 210 -2.02 40.42 5.18
N VAL A 211 -2.74 39.46 4.59
CA VAL A 211 -3.99 38.90 5.12
C VAL A 211 -3.87 37.44 5.50
N GLY A 212 -2.81 36.78 5.08
CA GLY A 212 -2.56 35.40 5.39
C GLY A 212 -1.09 35.01 5.46
N ILE A 213 -0.80 34.05 6.31
CA ILE A 213 0.47 33.33 6.36
C ILE A 213 0.19 31.92 5.90
N ILE A 214 0.86 31.48 4.84
CA ILE A 214 0.65 30.15 4.23
C ILE A 214 1.86 29.25 4.46
N GLU A 215 1.64 27.96 4.52
CA GLU A 215 2.73 26.98 4.39
C GLU A 215 3.34 27.05 2.99
N ARG A 216 4.43 26.33 2.74
CA ARG A 216 5.00 26.25 1.39
C ARG A 216 3.93 25.75 0.42
N PRO A 217 3.66 26.43 -0.68
CA PRO A 217 2.73 25.96 -1.70
C PRO A 217 3.21 24.64 -2.34
N THR A 218 2.33 23.98 -3.07
CA THR A 218 2.69 22.75 -3.79
C THR A 218 3.83 22.97 -4.78
N VAL A 219 4.54 21.90 -5.12
CA VAL A 219 5.61 21.89 -6.13
C VAL A 219 5.14 22.39 -7.50
N ALA A 220 3.83 22.41 -7.77
CA ALA A 220 3.25 23.01 -8.96
C ALA A 220 3.34 24.54 -8.98
N ILE A 221 3.43 25.17 -7.82
CA ILE A 221 3.49 26.63 -7.62
C ILE A 221 4.91 27.05 -7.24
N GLU A 222 5.54 26.37 -6.28
CA GLU A 222 6.88 26.63 -5.80
C GLU A 222 7.73 25.35 -5.87
N PRO A 223 8.53 25.15 -6.92
CA PRO A 223 9.46 24.03 -7.04
C PRO A 223 10.44 23.94 -5.86
N TYR A 224 10.91 22.74 -5.51
CA TYR A 224 11.86 22.56 -4.39
C TYR A 224 13.18 23.32 -4.56
N GLU A 225 13.62 23.48 -5.79
CA GLU A 225 14.87 24.15 -6.17
C GLU A 225 14.69 25.64 -6.50
N ALA A 226 13.50 26.22 -6.18
CA ALA A 226 13.25 27.63 -6.46
C ALA A 226 14.10 28.52 -5.52
N ASP A 227 14.84 29.45 -6.12
CA ASP A 227 15.62 30.47 -5.41
C ASP A 227 14.77 31.64 -4.91
N TRP A 228 13.46 31.52 -5.01
CA TRP A 228 12.47 32.51 -4.55
C TRP A 228 11.41 31.89 -3.66
N PHE A 229 10.70 32.75 -2.92
CA PHE A 229 9.54 32.40 -2.12
C PHE A 229 8.28 32.90 -2.81
N THR A 230 7.24 32.11 -2.78
CA THR A 230 5.95 32.50 -3.38
C THR A 230 5.17 33.39 -2.44
N VAL A 231 4.67 34.49 -2.99
CA VAL A 231 3.66 35.33 -2.37
C VAL A 231 2.44 35.42 -3.29
N ILE A 232 1.26 35.28 -2.70
CA ILE A 232 0.01 35.12 -3.46
C ILE A 232 -0.89 36.33 -3.28
N THR A 233 -1.42 36.82 -4.39
CA THR A 233 -2.44 37.86 -4.42
C THR A 233 -3.66 37.42 -5.23
N LYS A 234 -4.75 38.18 -5.14
CA LYS A 234 -5.97 37.92 -5.90
C LYS A 234 -5.87 38.42 -7.34
N MET A 235 -6.27 37.57 -8.29
CA MET A 235 -6.39 37.94 -9.68
C MET A 235 -7.69 38.73 -9.94
N GLN A 236 -7.58 39.91 -10.53
CA GLN A 236 -8.73 40.65 -11.07
C GLN A 236 -8.84 40.46 -12.58
N THR A 237 -7.75 40.63 -13.29
CA THR A 237 -7.67 40.55 -14.76
C THR A 237 -6.34 39.90 -15.14
N ILE A 238 -6.31 39.25 -16.27
CA ILE A 238 -5.07 38.71 -16.87
C ILE A 238 -4.46 39.82 -17.73
N ASN A 239 -3.17 40.07 -17.56
CA ASN A 239 -2.45 41.11 -18.29
C ASN A 239 -2.03 40.60 -19.68
N LYS A 240 -1.10 39.62 -19.74
CA LYS A 240 -0.54 39.11 -21.02
C LYS A 240 -0.65 37.61 -21.20
N LYS A 241 -0.21 36.88 -20.20
CA LYS A 241 -0.14 35.40 -20.21
C LYS A 241 -0.65 34.87 -18.88
N ALA A 242 -1.22 33.66 -18.86
CA ALA A 242 -1.61 33.02 -17.62
C ALA A 242 -1.26 31.53 -17.64
N ASN A 243 -1.12 30.94 -16.47
CA ASN A 243 -1.11 29.50 -16.30
C ASN A 243 -2.55 29.03 -16.14
N ILE A 244 -2.93 28.01 -16.88
CA ILE A 244 -4.27 27.42 -16.81
C ILE A 244 -4.18 25.96 -16.35
N ALA A 245 -4.69 25.71 -15.16
CA ALA A 245 -4.87 24.37 -14.63
C ALA A 245 -6.25 23.84 -15.05
N VAL A 246 -6.32 22.63 -15.55
CA VAL A 246 -7.57 22.04 -16.07
C VAL A 246 -7.91 20.73 -15.38
N LEU A 247 -9.23 20.52 -15.18
CA LEU A 247 -9.82 19.21 -14.92
C LEU A 247 -10.48 18.69 -16.18
N TYR A 248 -10.21 17.46 -16.55
CA TYR A 248 -10.87 16.79 -17.64
C TYR A 248 -12.13 16.07 -17.16
N SER A 249 -13.21 16.15 -17.94
CA SER A 249 -14.49 15.44 -17.65
C SER A 249 -14.33 13.91 -17.60
N LYS A 250 -13.33 13.37 -18.30
CA LYS A 250 -12.93 11.96 -18.25
C LYS A 250 -11.43 11.86 -18.05
N PRO A 251 -10.96 11.53 -16.85
CA PRO A 251 -9.53 11.39 -16.57
C PRO A 251 -8.81 10.43 -17.53
N ASN A 252 -9.44 9.34 -17.94
CA ASN A 252 -8.87 8.37 -18.88
C ASN A 252 -8.53 8.95 -20.26
N ASP A 253 -9.14 10.05 -20.65
CA ASP A 253 -8.90 10.71 -21.93
C ASP A 253 -7.85 11.83 -21.82
N TYR A 254 -7.10 11.92 -20.71
CA TYR A 254 -6.18 13.05 -20.43
C TYR A 254 -5.12 13.24 -21.53
N VAL A 255 -4.52 12.15 -22.04
CA VAL A 255 -3.52 12.23 -23.12
C VAL A 255 -4.15 12.86 -24.36
N LYS A 256 -5.27 12.30 -24.80
CA LYS A 256 -6.01 12.77 -25.99
C LYS A 256 -6.44 14.23 -25.84
N ASN A 257 -6.97 14.61 -24.69
CA ASN A 257 -7.45 15.96 -24.43
C ASN A 257 -6.29 16.95 -24.40
N THR A 258 -5.18 16.59 -23.73
CA THR A 258 -3.97 17.44 -23.70
C THR A 258 -3.37 17.64 -25.09
N GLU A 259 -3.26 16.58 -25.89
CA GLU A 259 -2.80 16.67 -27.29
C GLU A 259 -3.76 17.50 -28.17
N SER A 260 -5.07 17.31 -28.00
CA SER A 260 -6.08 18.07 -28.74
C SER A 260 -6.03 19.56 -28.44
N ILE A 261 -5.82 19.95 -27.19
CA ILE A 261 -5.63 21.35 -26.77
C ILE A 261 -4.41 21.96 -27.46
N ASN A 262 -3.27 21.28 -27.43
CA ASN A 262 -2.07 21.76 -28.10
C ASN A 262 -2.24 21.85 -29.63
N GLN A 263 -2.84 20.87 -30.25
CA GLN A 263 -3.13 20.89 -31.70
C GLN A 263 -4.09 22.03 -32.07
N MET A 264 -5.15 22.27 -31.30
CA MET A 264 -6.08 23.37 -31.51
C MET A 264 -5.38 24.73 -31.46
N VAL A 265 -4.52 24.95 -30.49
CA VAL A 265 -3.76 26.17 -30.31
C VAL A 265 -2.82 26.38 -31.50
N ILE A 266 -2.08 25.35 -31.90
CA ILE A 266 -1.22 25.35 -33.06
C ILE A 266 -1.98 25.74 -34.33
N ALA A 267 -3.09 25.07 -34.61
CA ALA A 267 -3.89 25.31 -35.82
C ALA A 267 -4.39 26.76 -35.91
N LYS A 268 -4.69 27.41 -34.79
CA LYS A 268 -5.21 28.78 -34.75
C LYS A 268 -4.14 29.84 -34.65
N SER A 269 -3.00 29.56 -34.03
CA SER A 269 -1.93 30.53 -33.88
C SER A 269 -0.95 30.60 -35.04
N GLY A 270 -0.96 29.63 -35.93
CA GLY A 270 -0.02 29.53 -37.07
C GLY A 270 1.44 29.29 -36.63
N THR A 271 1.65 28.74 -35.48
CA THR A 271 2.98 28.47 -34.89
C THR A 271 3.76 27.42 -35.66
N LYS A 272 5.04 27.62 -35.87
CA LYS A 272 5.92 26.69 -36.56
C LYS A 272 6.36 25.58 -35.61
N GLU A 273 6.68 24.41 -36.16
CA GLU A 273 7.06 23.20 -35.43
C GLU A 273 8.27 23.39 -34.47
N ASN A 274 9.12 24.40 -34.76
CA ASN A 274 10.30 24.72 -33.96
C ASN A 274 10.00 25.48 -32.64
N ASP A 275 8.75 25.95 -32.44
CA ASP A 275 8.35 26.73 -31.27
C ASP A 275 7.71 25.87 -30.16
N PHE A 276 7.82 24.54 -30.27
CA PHE A 276 7.20 23.62 -29.33
C PHE A 276 8.14 23.24 -28.18
N ASN A 277 7.59 23.22 -26.99
CA ASN A 277 8.25 22.65 -25.82
C ASN A 277 8.16 21.13 -25.85
N ARG A 278 9.21 20.41 -25.49
CA ARG A 278 9.21 18.98 -25.32
C ARG A 278 8.52 18.60 -24.00
N VAL A 279 7.62 17.63 -24.04
CA VAL A 279 6.98 17.05 -22.85
C VAL A 279 7.37 15.59 -22.77
N SER A 280 8.09 15.23 -21.71
CA SER A 280 8.41 13.83 -21.43
C SER A 280 7.24 13.11 -20.77
N GLY A 281 6.94 11.89 -21.17
CA GLY A 281 6.04 10.98 -20.50
C GLY A 281 4.59 10.90 -21.00
N LEU A 282 4.21 11.63 -22.06
CA LEU A 282 2.91 11.45 -22.71
C LEU A 282 2.91 10.38 -23.79
N ASP A 283 4.07 10.11 -24.40
CA ASP A 283 4.29 9.03 -25.36
C ASP A 283 5.78 8.70 -25.42
N LYS A 284 6.14 7.46 -25.82
CA LYS A 284 7.53 7.04 -26.05
C LYS A 284 8.18 7.76 -27.25
N THR A 285 7.40 8.41 -28.09
CA THR A 285 7.84 9.31 -29.16
C THR A 285 7.87 10.73 -28.62
N TYR A 286 9.05 11.36 -28.65
CA TYR A 286 9.23 12.78 -28.27
C TYR A 286 8.40 13.66 -29.21
N LYS A 287 7.27 14.18 -28.68
CA LYS A 287 6.47 15.21 -29.36
C LYS A 287 6.83 16.57 -28.75
N SER A 288 7.01 17.56 -29.57
CA SER A 288 7.16 18.96 -29.12
C SER A 288 5.79 19.65 -29.10
N TYR A 289 5.54 20.37 -28.00
CA TYR A 289 4.29 21.09 -27.80
C TYR A 289 4.53 22.58 -27.69
N LYS A 290 3.52 23.39 -28.03
CA LYS A 290 3.63 24.85 -27.98
C LYS A 290 3.79 25.37 -26.56
N TYR A 291 3.05 24.76 -25.59
CA TYR A 291 3.10 25.14 -24.21
C TYR A 291 3.79 24.08 -23.38
N LYS A 292 4.47 24.54 -22.35
CA LYS A 292 4.95 23.64 -21.30
C LYS A 292 3.76 23.14 -20.50
N ILE A 293 3.75 21.83 -20.20
CA ILE A 293 2.63 21.16 -19.54
C ILE A 293 3.13 20.37 -18.33
N LYS A 294 2.44 20.51 -17.21
CA LYS A 294 2.60 19.63 -16.06
C LYS A 294 1.38 18.73 -15.92
N ILE A 295 1.60 17.43 -15.85
CA ILE A 295 0.56 16.45 -15.62
C ILE A 295 0.57 16.02 -14.15
N ASN A 296 -0.58 16.02 -13.49
CA ASN A 296 -0.77 15.45 -12.17
C ASN A 296 -0.89 13.92 -12.29
N LYS A 297 0.26 13.25 -12.37
CA LYS A 297 0.33 11.80 -12.58
C LYS A 297 -0.30 11.02 -11.44
N GLU A 298 -0.12 11.46 -10.19
CA GLU A 298 -0.66 10.80 -9.01
C GLU A 298 -2.19 10.82 -8.99
N LEU A 299 -2.79 11.99 -9.17
CA LEU A 299 -4.25 12.12 -9.20
C LEU A 299 -4.87 11.29 -10.31
N LEU A 300 -4.29 11.34 -11.52
CA LEU A 300 -4.75 10.57 -12.68
C LEU A 300 -4.61 9.05 -12.45
N ALA A 301 -3.49 8.63 -11.88
CA ALA A 301 -3.26 7.23 -11.53
C ALA A 301 -4.31 6.74 -10.53
N TYR A 302 -4.54 7.47 -9.44
CA TYR A 302 -5.52 7.07 -8.42
C TYR A 302 -6.97 7.17 -8.91
N GLN A 303 -7.25 7.96 -9.93
CA GLN A 303 -8.54 7.95 -10.64
C GLN A 303 -8.66 6.79 -11.65
N GLY A 304 -7.62 5.99 -11.83
CA GLY A 304 -7.58 4.85 -12.75
C GLY A 304 -7.35 5.24 -14.21
N ALA A 305 -6.86 6.43 -14.48
CA ALA A 305 -6.56 6.92 -15.82
C ALA A 305 -5.25 6.36 -16.40
N SER A 306 -4.31 5.96 -15.53
CA SER A 306 -3.09 5.27 -15.90
C SER A 306 -3.07 3.86 -15.33
N LEU A 307 -2.83 2.86 -16.18
CA LEU A 307 -2.67 1.46 -15.75
C LEU A 307 -1.22 1.14 -15.30
N ASP A 308 -0.31 2.10 -15.39
CA ASP A 308 1.09 1.88 -15.04
C ASP A 308 1.37 2.06 -13.54
N ASP A 309 0.36 2.50 -12.77
CA ASP A 309 0.47 2.58 -11.31
C ASP A 309 0.39 1.19 -10.67
N GLU A 310 1.49 0.77 -10.05
CA GLU A 310 1.57 -0.51 -9.35
C GLU A 310 0.75 -0.52 -8.05
N THR A 311 0.51 0.63 -7.44
CA THR A 311 -0.25 0.76 -6.18
C THR A 311 -1.71 0.33 -6.37
N LEU A 312 -2.39 0.89 -7.38
CA LEU A 312 -3.77 0.49 -7.69
C LEU A 312 -3.87 -0.95 -8.20
N LYS A 313 -2.93 -1.40 -9.04
CA LYS A 313 -2.86 -2.81 -9.47
C LYS A 313 -2.78 -3.75 -8.27
N THR A 314 -1.95 -3.42 -7.30
CA THR A 314 -1.79 -4.21 -6.07
C THR A 314 -3.08 -4.22 -5.24
N ILE A 315 -3.72 -3.07 -5.03
CA ILE A 315 -4.97 -2.95 -4.27
C ILE A 315 -6.10 -3.73 -4.95
N TYR A 316 -6.28 -3.56 -6.25
CA TYR A 316 -7.30 -4.30 -7.01
C TYR A 316 -6.99 -5.81 -7.06
N GLY A 317 -5.72 -6.19 -7.21
CA GLY A 317 -5.26 -7.58 -7.16
C GLY A 317 -5.55 -8.25 -5.83
N LEU A 318 -5.20 -7.58 -4.72
CA LEU A 318 -5.49 -8.05 -3.37
C LEU A 318 -7.00 -8.13 -3.12
N GLY A 319 -7.75 -7.12 -3.52
CA GLY A 319 -9.20 -7.11 -3.42
C GLY A 319 -9.86 -8.22 -4.22
N ALA A 320 -9.42 -8.48 -5.45
CA ALA A 320 -9.92 -9.58 -6.28
C ALA A 320 -9.60 -10.94 -5.67
N PHE A 321 -8.41 -11.11 -5.10
CA PHE A 321 -8.01 -12.32 -4.38
C PHE A 321 -8.91 -12.57 -3.16
N ILE A 322 -9.11 -11.56 -2.30
CA ILE A 322 -9.99 -11.66 -1.13
C ILE A 322 -11.43 -11.95 -1.58
N MET A 323 -11.93 -11.24 -2.59
CA MET A 323 -13.27 -11.46 -3.15
C MET A 323 -13.43 -12.89 -3.70
N GLY A 324 -12.41 -13.44 -4.33
CA GLY A 324 -12.37 -14.85 -4.77
C GLY A 324 -12.52 -15.84 -3.61
N ILE A 325 -11.79 -15.61 -2.51
CA ILE A 325 -11.90 -16.43 -1.29
C ILE A 325 -13.32 -16.34 -0.70
N VAL A 326 -13.87 -15.13 -0.59
CA VAL A 326 -15.22 -14.89 -0.09
C VAL A 326 -16.26 -15.59 -0.97
N LEU A 327 -16.13 -15.50 -2.29
CA LEU A 327 -17.03 -16.17 -3.25
C LEU A 327 -17.00 -17.70 -3.04
N VAL A 328 -15.82 -18.30 -3.00
CA VAL A 328 -15.67 -19.76 -2.77
C VAL A 328 -16.31 -20.17 -1.44
N SER A 329 -15.98 -19.48 -0.35
CA SER A 329 -16.53 -19.75 0.98
C SER A 329 -18.06 -19.64 0.99
N SER A 330 -18.60 -18.57 0.42
CA SER A 330 -20.03 -18.27 0.33
C SER A 330 -20.80 -19.32 -0.49
N VAL A 331 -20.25 -19.73 -1.65
CA VAL A 331 -20.85 -20.81 -2.45
C VAL A 331 -20.96 -22.10 -1.65
N PHE A 332 -19.94 -22.45 -0.84
CA PHE A 332 -20.00 -23.66 -0.01
C PHE A 332 -21.10 -23.57 1.04
N VAL A 333 -21.25 -22.43 1.72
CA VAL A 333 -22.23 -22.25 2.78
C VAL A 333 -23.67 -22.24 2.25
N ILE A 334 -23.95 -21.42 1.27
CA ILE A 334 -25.27 -21.28 0.66
C ILE A 334 -25.69 -22.62 0.00
N ARG A 335 -24.77 -23.28 -0.68
CA ARG A 335 -25.01 -24.63 -1.25
C ARG A 335 -25.37 -25.65 -0.20
N ASN A 336 -24.74 -25.60 1.00
CA ASN A 336 -25.10 -26.52 2.08
C ASN A 336 -26.52 -26.28 2.59
N GLY A 337 -26.94 -25.02 2.75
CA GLY A 337 -28.31 -24.66 3.09
C GLY A 337 -29.33 -25.23 2.07
N PHE A 338 -29.06 -25.04 0.77
CA PHE A 338 -29.92 -25.62 -0.29
C PHE A 338 -29.88 -27.15 -0.33
N ALA A 339 -28.72 -27.78 -0.09
CA ALA A 339 -28.63 -29.24 -0.07
C ALA A 339 -29.47 -29.87 1.04
N ILE A 340 -29.49 -29.24 2.23
CA ILE A 340 -30.33 -29.65 3.35
C ILE A 340 -31.80 -29.46 3.00
N SER A 341 -32.19 -28.27 2.50
CA SER A 341 -33.54 -27.96 2.07
C SER A 341 -34.10 -29.01 1.11
N ILE A 342 -33.30 -29.33 0.08
CA ILE A 342 -33.73 -30.30 -0.94
C ILE A 342 -33.82 -31.71 -0.35
N THR A 343 -32.90 -32.13 0.51
CA THR A 343 -32.92 -33.49 1.08
C THR A 343 -34.19 -33.74 1.90
N GLU A 344 -34.68 -32.76 2.62
CA GLU A 344 -35.93 -32.88 3.37
C GLU A 344 -37.17 -32.85 2.46
N ARG A 345 -37.08 -32.26 1.29
CA ARG A 345 -38.19 -32.13 0.33
C ARG A 345 -38.11 -33.17 -0.82
N LEU A 346 -37.22 -34.13 -0.74
CA LEU A 346 -37.08 -35.17 -1.75
C LEU A 346 -38.41 -35.94 -2.03
N LYS A 347 -39.17 -36.23 -0.97
CA LYS A 347 -40.50 -36.87 -1.07
C LYS A 347 -41.49 -36.02 -1.87
N GLN A 348 -41.50 -34.68 -1.62
CA GLN A 348 -42.34 -33.76 -2.36
C GLN A 348 -41.95 -33.65 -3.84
N TYR A 349 -40.64 -33.56 -4.15
CA TYR A 349 -40.18 -33.55 -5.54
C TYR A 349 -40.48 -34.86 -6.26
N GLY A 350 -40.42 -36.00 -5.55
CA GLY A 350 -40.81 -37.28 -6.09
C GLY A 350 -42.29 -37.37 -6.42
N MET A 351 -43.18 -36.88 -5.51
CA MET A 351 -44.60 -36.78 -5.77
C MET A 351 -44.90 -35.84 -6.94
N LEU A 352 -44.25 -34.68 -7.06
CA LEU A 352 -44.35 -33.77 -8.21
C LEU A 352 -43.93 -34.47 -9.53
N SER A 353 -42.89 -35.27 -9.48
CA SER A 353 -42.41 -36.03 -10.63
C SER A 353 -43.42 -37.14 -11.04
N SER A 354 -44.10 -37.77 -10.06
CA SER A 354 -45.16 -38.78 -10.35
C SER A 354 -46.42 -38.20 -10.99
N ILE A 355 -46.74 -36.94 -10.72
CA ILE A 355 -47.83 -36.17 -11.33
C ILE A 355 -47.45 -35.54 -12.67
N GLY A 356 -46.19 -35.82 -13.18
CA GLY A 356 -45.75 -35.39 -14.52
C GLY A 356 -44.83 -34.15 -14.53
N ALA A 357 -44.34 -33.65 -13.41
CA ALA A 357 -43.37 -32.55 -13.42
C ALA A 357 -42.06 -32.94 -14.08
N THR A 358 -41.64 -32.20 -15.10
CA THR A 358 -40.39 -32.48 -15.83
C THR A 358 -39.14 -32.10 -15.03
N LYS A 359 -38.01 -32.74 -15.36
CA LYS A 359 -36.69 -32.42 -14.79
C LYS A 359 -36.30 -30.94 -14.92
N LYS A 360 -36.68 -30.30 -16.06
CA LYS A 360 -36.46 -28.86 -16.28
C LYS A 360 -37.27 -27.99 -15.32
N GLN A 361 -38.53 -28.37 -15.09
CA GLN A 361 -39.43 -27.63 -14.19
C GLN A 361 -38.94 -27.71 -12.71
N ILE A 362 -38.53 -28.90 -12.24
CA ILE A 362 -37.99 -29.07 -10.89
C ILE A 362 -36.68 -28.24 -10.72
N LYS A 363 -35.78 -28.25 -11.71
CA LYS A 363 -34.59 -27.37 -11.65
C LYS A 363 -34.96 -25.90 -11.55
N LYS A 364 -35.93 -25.45 -12.38
CA LYS A 364 -36.34 -24.04 -12.42
C LYS A 364 -36.99 -23.60 -11.10
N SER A 365 -37.74 -24.51 -10.44
CA SER A 365 -38.32 -24.28 -9.13
C SER A 365 -37.23 -24.03 -8.06
N VAL A 366 -36.13 -24.82 -8.05
CA VAL A 366 -35.03 -24.62 -7.11
C VAL A 366 -34.27 -23.32 -7.35
N TYR A 367 -34.06 -22.95 -8.64
CA TYR A 367 -33.45 -21.65 -8.95
C TYR A 367 -34.37 -20.48 -8.56
N PHE A 368 -35.68 -20.65 -8.70
CA PHE A 368 -36.67 -19.66 -8.29
C PHE A 368 -36.66 -19.44 -6.76
N GLU A 369 -36.49 -20.50 -5.98
CA GLU A 369 -36.26 -20.37 -4.52
C GLU A 369 -35.01 -19.55 -4.22
N GLY A 370 -33.91 -19.86 -4.90
CA GLY A 370 -32.67 -19.09 -4.77
C GLY A 370 -32.86 -17.61 -5.12
N PHE A 371 -33.62 -17.32 -6.15
CA PHE A 371 -33.96 -15.97 -6.58
C PHE A 371 -34.76 -15.21 -5.51
N ILE A 372 -35.82 -15.82 -4.94
CA ILE A 372 -36.64 -15.20 -3.87
C ILE A 372 -35.78 -14.89 -2.64
N LEU A 373 -34.96 -15.86 -2.20
CA LEU A 373 -34.09 -15.67 -1.06
C LEU A 373 -33.04 -14.59 -1.35
N GLY A 374 -32.58 -14.49 -2.60
CA GLY A 374 -31.67 -13.46 -3.08
C GLY A 374 -32.27 -12.06 -3.07
N ILE A 375 -33.54 -11.90 -3.50
CA ILE A 375 -34.26 -10.61 -3.48
C ILE A 375 -34.29 -10.02 -2.06
N ILE A 376 -34.37 -10.86 -1.05
CA ILE A 376 -34.37 -10.41 0.35
C ILE A 376 -32.95 -10.26 0.87
N GLY A 377 -32.10 -11.26 0.61
CA GLY A 377 -30.76 -11.35 1.20
C GLY A 377 -29.76 -10.37 0.60
N ILE A 378 -29.84 -10.07 -0.71
CA ILE A 378 -28.86 -9.16 -1.35
C ILE A 378 -29.03 -7.72 -0.88
N PRO A 379 -30.23 -7.09 -0.90
CA PRO A 379 -30.37 -5.71 -0.43
C PRO A 379 -30.00 -5.55 1.05
N LEU A 380 -30.43 -6.48 1.92
CA LEU A 380 -30.06 -6.45 3.33
C LEU A 380 -28.56 -6.66 3.54
N GLY A 381 -27.93 -7.50 2.69
CA GLY A 381 -26.48 -7.71 2.71
C GLY A 381 -25.70 -6.47 2.28
N ILE A 382 -26.16 -5.76 1.25
CA ILE A 382 -25.56 -4.50 0.80
C ILE A 382 -25.65 -3.45 1.91
N LEU A 383 -26.84 -3.25 2.48
CA LEU A 383 -27.01 -2.31 3.60
C LEU A 383 -26.11 -2.65 4.78
N SER A 384 -26.04 -3.94 5.15
CA SER A 384 -25.15 -4.41 6.23
C SER A 384 -23.66 -4.20 5.87
N GLY A 385 -23.27 -4.38 4.61
CA GLY A 385 -21.91 -4.16 4.14
C GLY A 385 -21.52 -2.68 4.18
N ILE A 386 -22.38 -1.79 3.69
CA ILE A 386 -22.20 -0.33 3.75
C ILE A 386 -22.02 0.12 5.21
N PHE A 387 -22.89 -0.33 6.10
CA PHE A 387 -22.83 0.02 7.53
C PHE A 387 -21.58 -0.54 8.20
N ALA A 388 -21.16 -1.76 7.86
CA ALA A 388 -19.96 -2.37 8.40
C ALA A 388 -18.70 -1.60 7.99
N ILE A 389 -18.58 -1.16 6.73
CA ILE A 389 -17.45 -0.35 6.26
C ILE A 389 -17.44 1.02 6.90
N TYR A 390 -18.62 1.66 7.05
CA TYR A 390 -18.71 2.93 7.75
C TYR A 390 -18.18 2.84 9.18
N ILE A 391 -18.57 1.82 9.93
CA ILE A 391 -18.06 1.59 11.30
C ILE A 391 -16.56 1.33 11.26
N LEU A 392 -16.08 0.46 10.36
CA LEU A 392 -14.66 0.11 10.26
C LEU A 392 -13.78 1.32 9.95
N VAL A 393 -14.17 2.16 9.00
CA VAL A 393 -13.45 3.39 8.66
C VAL A 393 -13.37 4.33 9.87
N ASN A 394 -14.47 4.51 10.61
CA ASN A 394 -14.45 5.35 11.82
C ASN A 394 -13.55 4.77 12.92
N VAL A 395 -13.57 3.45 13.13
CA VAL A 395 -12.68 2.78 14.10
C VAL A 395 -11.22 2.93 13.70
N VAL A 396 -10.92 2.73 12.43
CA VAL A 396 -9.57 2.92 11.88
C VAL A 396 -9.10 4.36 12.07
N ASN A 397 -9.93 5.33 11.71
CA ASN A 397 -9.59 6.75 11.87
C ASN A 397 -9.37 7.15 13.33
N TYR A 398 -10.17 6.58 14.25
CA TYR A 398 -9.96 6.79 15.68
C TYR A 398 -8.59 6.26 16.14
N ILE A 399 -8.16 5.11 15.65
CA ILE A 399 -6.86 4.52 15.98
C ILE A 399 -5.73 5.29 15.29
N LEU A 400 -5.89 5.65 14.00
CA LEU A 400 -4.86 6.34 13.23
C LEU A 400 -4.56 7.75 13.73
N LYS A 401 -5.51 8.41 14.39
CA LYS A 401 -5.37 9.79 14.86
C LYS A 401 -4.11 10.00 15.71
N ASP A 402 -3.69 8.97 16.45
CA ASP A 402 -2.51 9.03 17.32
C ASP A 402 -1.20 8.63 16.60
N TYR A 403 -1.29 8.09 15.38
CA TYR A 403 -0.14 7.59 14.62
C TYR A 403 0.22 8.46 13.41
N VAL A 404 -0.69 9.32 12.97
CA VAL A 404 -0.53 10.13 11.75
C VAL A 404 -0.53 11.60 12.12
N SER A 405 0.65 12.17 12.30
CA SER A 405 0.82 13.59 12.65
C SER A 405 0.48 14.53 11.49
N ARG A 406 0.62 14.10 10.23
CA ARG A 406 0.42 14.89 9.00
C ARG A 406 -0.17 14.06 7.86
N GLY A 407 -1.18 13.22 8.09
CA GLY A 407 -1.75 12.41 7.02
C GLY A 407 -3.27 12.56 6.90
N THR A 408 -3.78 12.36 5.69
CA THR A 408 -5.23 12.25 5.47
C THR A 408 -5.76 10.99 6.14
N LEU A 409 -6.77 11.16 6.98
CA LEU A 409 -7.52 10.04 7.54
C LEU A 409 -8.20 9.25 6.40
N LEU A 410 -8.49 7.97 6.65
CA LEU A 410 -9.13 7.13 5.65
C LEU A 410 -10.52 7.69 5.26
N THR A 411 -10.69 8.04 3.99
CA THR A 411 -11.94 8.60 3.48
C THR A 411 -12.96 7.48 3.23
N TYR A 412 -14.13 7.57 3.88
CA TYR A 412 -15.22 6.66 3.59
C TYR A 412 -15.67 6.80 2.13
N GLY A 413 -15.70 5.68 1.40
CA GLY A 413 -16.11 5.64 0.01
C GLY A 413 -16.99 4.43 -0.32
N MET A 414 -18.09 4.68 -1.04
CA MET A 414 -18.92 3.64 -1.62
C MET A 414 -19.38 4.09 -3.02
N SER A 415 -18.74 3.54 -4.05
CA SER A 415 -19.08 3.85 -5.43
C SER A 415 -20.28 3.03 -5.94
N TRP A 416 -21.00 3.56 -6.91
CA TRP A 416 -22.04 2.81 -7.61
C TRP A 416 -21.51 1.55 -8.29
N SER A 417 -20.28 1.59 -8.81
CA SER A 417 -19.61 0.43 -9.40
C SER A 417 -19.37 -0.67 -8.35
N ALA A 418 -18.97 -0.34 -7.13
CA ALA A 418 -18.81 -1.29 -6.03
C ALA A 418 -20.13 -1.99 -5.67
N ILE A 419 -21.25 -1.24 -5.64
CA ILE A 419 -22.59 -1.79 -5.41
C ILE A 419 -23.01 -2.74 -6.54
N VAL A 420 -22.83 -2.32 -7.80
CA VAL A 420 -23.18 -3.14 -8.97
C VAL A 420 -22.36 -4.43 -9.02
N ILE A 421 -21.04 -4.34 -8.80
CA ILE A 421 -20.16 -5.53 -8.72
C ILE A 421 -20.64 -6.45 -7.60
N SER A 422 -20.99 -5.91 -6.43
CA SER A 422 -21.49 -6.69 -5.29
C SER A 422 -22.79 -7.43 -5.62
N ILE A 423 -23.70 -6.80 -6.32
CA ILE A 423 -24.93 -7.43 -6.81
C ILE A 423 -24.62 -8.58 -7.77
N ILE A 424 -23.79 -8.33 -8.79
CA ILE A 424 -23.43 -9.32 -9.81
C ILE A 424 -22.77 -10.54 -9.17
N VAL A 425 -21.75 -10.32 -8.32
CA VAL A 425 -21.01 -11.40 -7.66
C VAL A 425 -21.94 -12.18 -6.71
N SER A 426 -22.85 -11.51 -5.99
CA SER A 426 -23.82 -12.17 -5.11
C SER A 426 -24.83 -13.01 -5.90
N VAL A 427 -25.33 -12.53 -7.02
CA VAL A 427 -26.23 -13.29 -7.92
C VAL A 427 -25.51 -14.53 -8.47
N VAL A 428 -24.26 -14.37 -8.93
CA VAL A 428 -23.43 -15.49 -9.41
C VAL A 428 -23.20 -16.51 -8.28
N THR A 429 -22.93 -16.05 -7.07
CA THR A 429 -22.73 -16.88 -5.87
C THR A 429 -23.98 -17.73 -5.60
N ILE A 430 -25.15 -17.13 -5.60
CA ILE A 430 -26.41 -17.84 -5.39
C ILE A 430 -26.66 -18.84 -6.52
N TRP A 431 -26.45 -18.44 -7.77
CA TRP A 431 -26.65 -19.33 -8.92
C TRP A 431 -25.73 -20.56 -8.86
N LEU A 432 -24.44 -20.38 -8.58
CA LEU A 432 -23.46 -21.46 -8.41
C LEU A 432 -23.86 -22.39 -7.26
N SER A 433 -24.36 -21.83 -6.16
CA SER A 433 -24.79 -22.57 -4.97
C SER A 433 -26.01 -23.46 -5.25
N CYS A 434 -26.97 -22.95 -6.00
CA CYS A 434 -28.18 -23.69 -6.38
C CYS A 434 -27.92 -24.79 -7.41
N ARG A 435 -26.91 -24.64 -8.30
CA ARG A 435 -26.68 -25.50 -9.47
C ARG A 435 -26.62 -26.99 -9.16
N ARG A 436 -25.80 -27.38 -8.16
CA ARG A 436 -25.67 -28.79 -7.74
C ARG A 436 -26.91 -29.33 -7.08
N SER A 437 -27.54 -28.50 -6.27
CA SER A 437 -28.74 -28.84 -5.51
C SER A 437 -29.93 -29.01 -6.46
N ALA A 438 -30.11 -28.13 -7.43
CA ALA A 438 -31.12 -28.24 -8.50
C ALA A 438 -30.91 -29.51 -9.37
N LYS A 439 -29.64 -29.84 -9.70
CA LYS A 439 -29.33 -31.07 -10.43
C LYS A 439 -29.67 -32.32 -9.61
N LYS A 440 -29.44 -32.31 -8.30
CA LYS A 440 -29.80 -33.43 -7.41
C LYS A 440 -31.33 -33.59 -7.35
N ALA A 441 -32.09 -32.54 -7.08
CA ALA A 441 -33.55 -32.55 -7.01
C ALA A 441 -34.19 -33.11 -8.30
N SER A 442 -33.68 -32.71 -9.46
CA SER A 442 -34.25 -33.10 -10.78
C SER A 442 -33.91 -34.52 -11.21
N LYS A 443 -33.04 -35.23 -10.54
CA LYS A 443 -32.65 -36.61 -10.89
C LYS A 443 -33.37 -37.67 -10.07
N ILE A 444 -34.17 -37.28 -9.09
CA ILE A 444 -34.85 -38.20 -8.18
C ILE A 444 -36.01 -38.83 -8.91
N THR A 445 -36.12 -40.17 -8.87
CA THR A 445 -37.23 -40.92 -9.40
C THR A 445 -38.38 -40.99 -8.37
N PRO A 446 -39.66 -41.06 -8.82
CA PRO A 446 -40.83 -41.17 -7.92
C PRO A 446 -40.69 -42.36 -6.93
N ILE A 447 -40.16 -43.47 -7.40
CA ILE A 447 -40.00 -44.71 -6.61
C ILE A 447 -38.93 -44.49 -5.53
N GLU A 448 -37.80 -43.85 -5.83
CA GLU A 448 -36.76 -43.56 -4.84
C GLU A 448 -37.24 -42.59 -3.76
N ALA A 449 -38.12 -41.61 -4.15
CA ALA A 449 -38.66 -40.64 -3.25
C ALA A 449 -39.68 -41.21 -2.28
N ILE A 450 -40.58 -42.15 -2.74
CA ILE A 450 -41.67 -42.74 -1.94
C ILE A 450 -41.09 -43.79 -0.99
N ARG A 451 -40.10 -44.61 -1.45
CA ARG A 451 -39.48 -45.63 -0.59
C ARG A 451 -38.68 -45.06 0.58
N SER A 452 -38.44 -43.75 0.63
CA SER A 452 -37.61 -43.07 1.64
C SER A 452 -36.22 -43.74 1.80
N SER A 453 -35.89 -44.64 0.88
CA SER A 453 -34.64 -45.37 0.86
C SER A 453 -33.57 -44.51 0.15
N GLU A 454 -33.08 -43.47 0.84
CA GLU A 454 -31.63 -43.26 0.75
C GLU A 454 -31.02 -44.50 1.43
N ASP A 455 -31.30 -45.65 0.88
CA ASP A 455 -30.62 -46.85 1.25
C ASP A 455 -29.14 -46.59 1.10
N VAL A 456 -28.51 -46.49 2.21
CA VAL A 456 -27.12 -46.77 2.37
C VAL A 456 -26.90 -48.03 1.54
N LYS A 457 -26.35 -47.90 0.33
CA LYS A 457 -25.77 -49.01 -0.43
C LYS A 457 -24.61 -49.48 0.40
N LEU A 458 -24.94 -50.21 1.47
CA LEU A 458 -24.02 -50.91 2.30
C LEU A 458 -23.39 -51.99 1.43
N LYS A 459 -22.27 -51.68 0.80
CA LYS A 459 -21.33 -52.75 0.50
C LYS A 459 -21.03 -53.42 1.82
N ALA A 460 -21.29 -54.71 1.91
CA ALA A 460 -21.13 -55.52 3.10
C ALA A 460 -19.69 -55.66 3.63
N LYS A 461 -18.83 -54.69 3.38
CA LYS A 461 -17.47 -54.61 3.91
C LYS A 461 -17.55 -54.24 5.38
N LYS A 462 -17.18 -55.15 6.27
CA LYS A 462 -16.96 -54.90 7.71
C LYS A 462 -16.12 -53.63 7.89
N ILE A 463 -16.70 -52.57 8.49
CA ILE A 463 -15.97 -51.33 8.79
C ILE A 463 -15.04 -51.66 9.98
N LYS A 464 -13.76 -51.82 9.70
CA LYS A 464 -12.73 -52.00 10.74
C LYS A 464 -12.47 -50.68 11.45
N CYS A 465 -12.48 -50.68 12.78
CA CYS A 465 -12.10 -49.57 13.64
C CYS A 465 -10.62 -49.72 14.03
N PRO A 466 -9.79 -48.67 13.97
CA PRO A 466 -8.40 -48.76 14.45
C PRO A 466 -8.36 -49.12 15.94
N LYS A 467 -7.46 -50.07 16.32
CA LYS A 467 -7.30 -50.54 17.69
C LYS A 467 -7.00 -49.41 18.70
N ILE A 468 -6.35 -48.34 18.27
CA ILE A 468 -6.08 -47.15 19.08
C ILE A 468 -7.38 -46.46 19.52
N ILE A 469 -8.37 -46.35 18.64
CA ILE A 469 -9.66 -45.73 18.98
C ILE A 469 -10.44 -46.56 19.99
N THR A 470 -10.45 -47.89 19.82
CA THR A 470 -11.11 -48.80 20.76
C THR A 470 -10.41 -48.85 22.12
N LYS A 471 -9.07 -48.74 22.13
CA LYS A 471 -8.28 -48.73 23.38
C LYS A 471 -8.48 -47.44 24.20
N ILE A 472 -8.50 -46.26 23.52
CA ILE A 472 -8.60 -44.95 24.19
C ILE A 472 -10.06 -44.64 24.54
N PHE A 473 -10.99 -44.82 23.60
CA PHE A 473 -12.36 -44.34 23.71
C PHE A 473 -13.41 -45.42 23.97
N LYS A 474 -13.01 -46.68 24.12
CA LYS A 474 -13.87 -47.86 24.41
C LYS A 474 -14.99 -48.01 23.36
N THR A 475 -16.08 -48.67 23.71
CA THR A 475 -17.25 -48.96 22.84
C THR A 475 -17.92 -47.70 22.29
N GLY A 476 -17.98 -46.59 23.05
CA GLY A 476 -18.53 -45.32 22.58
C GLY A 476 -17.76 -44.71 21.43
N GLY A 477 -16.40 -44.82 21.46
CA GLY A 477 -15.53 -44.38 20.38
C GLY A 477 -15.64 -45.26 19.12
N GLU A 478 -15.78 -46.56 19.29
CA GLU A 478 -15.96 -47.49 18.18
C GLU A 478 -17.25 -47.21 17.42
N ILE A 479 -18.37 -47.03 18.14
CA ILE A 479 -19.66 -46.70 17.54
C ILE A 479 -19.60 -45.36 16.83
N ALA A 480 -19.00 -44.31 17.44
CA ALA A 480 -18.83 -43.00 16.85
C ALA A 480 -18.02 -43.07 15.55
N TYR A 481 -16.90 -43.79 15.54
CA TYR A 481 -16.06 -43.94 14.36
C TYR A 481 -16.72 -44.74 13.23
N LYS A 482 -17.42 -45.83 13.55
CA LYS A 482 -18.17 -46.63 12.57
C LYS A 482 -19.31 -45.83 11.97
N ASN A 483 -20.03 -44.99 12.75
CA ASN A 483 -21.06 -44.08 12.29
C ASN A 483 -20.50 -43.01 11.32
N LEU A 484 -19.34 -42.48 11.64
CA LEU A 484 -18.61 -41.55 10.77
C LEU A 484 -18.28 -42.17 9.42
N LYS A 485 -17.76 -43.38 9.39
CA LYS A 485 -17.44 -44.07 8.14
C LYS A 485 -18.68 -44.46 7.34
N ARG A 486 -19.77 -44.83 8.00
CA ARG A 486 -21.04 -45.17 7.37
C ARG A 486 -21.69 -43.97 6.70
N SER A 487 -21.64 -42.80 7.32
CA SER A 487 -22.32 -41.61 6.88
C SER A 487 -21.40 -40.58 6.16
N LYS A 488 -20.31 -41.06 5.57
CA LYS A 488 -19.24 -40.24 4.98
C LYS A 488 -19.72 -39.04 4.11
N LYS A 489 -20.77 -39.22 3.29
CA LYS A 489 -21.31 -38.20 2.41
C LYS A 489 -21.98 -37.04 3.16
N LYS A 490 -22.67 -37.36 4.28
CA LYS A 490 -23.40 -36.33 5.06
C LYS A 490 -22.44 -35.42 5.84
N TYR A 491 -21.33 -35.97 6.35
CA TYR A 491 -20.37 -35.23 7.16
C TYR A 491 -19.28 -34.50 6.36
N ARG A 492 -19.10 -34.87 5.09
CA ARG A 492 -18.06 -34.27 4.23
C ARG A 492 -18.20 -32.75 4.14
N THR A 493 -19.43 -32.26 4.10
CA THR A 493 -19.70 -30.82 3.94
C THR A 493 -19.30 -30.04 5.18
N THR A 494 -19.60 -30.56 6.38
CA THR A 494 -19.20 -29.92 7.66
C THR A 494 -17.68 -29.89 7.80
N VAL A 495 -17.03 -31.05 7.55
CA VAL A 495 -15.57 -31.14 7.61
C VAL A 495 -14.89 -30.17 6.62
N ILE A 496 -15.38 -30.08 5.39
CA ILE A 496 -14.84 -29.14 4.38
C ILE A 496 -15.04 -27.69 4.84
N SER A 497 -16.19 -27.35 5.42
CA SER A 497 -16.43 -25.98 5.91
C SER A 497 -15.43 -25.60 7.01
N ILE A 498 -15.17 -26.47 7.97
CA ILE A 498 -14.18 -26.23 9.03
C ILE A 498 -12.77 -26.13 8.42
N ILE A 499 -12.41 -27.03 7.49
CA ILE A 499 -11.12 -26.98 6.78
C ILE A 499 -10.93 -25.62 6.12
N VAL A 500 -11.90 -25.16 5.33
CA VAL A 500 -11.84 -23.87 4.63
C VAL A 500 -11.64 -22.72 5.61
N SER A 501 -12.40 -22.68 6.72
CA SER A 501 -12.25 -21.64 7.74
C SER A 501 -10.86 -21.65 8.39
N VAL A 502 -10.33 -22.83 8.73
CA VAL A 502 -8.98 -22.97 9.32
C VAL A 502 -7.89 -22.55 8.32
N VAL A 503 -8.01 -22.98 7.07
CA VAL A 503 -7.06 -22.64 5.99
C VAL A 503 -7.02 -21.14 5.76
N ILE A 504 -8.18 -20.49 5.62
CA ILE A 504 -8.28 -19.04 5.39
C ILE A 504 -7.71 -18.27 6.59
N PHE A 505 -8.05 -18.69 7.81
CA PHE A 505 -7.55 -18.04 9.02
C PHE A 505 -6.01 -18.09 9.09
N ILE A 506 -5.39 -19.27 8.88
CA ILE A 506 -3.94 -19.42 8.90
C ILE A 506 -3.30 -18.61 7.77
N ALA A 507 -3.87 -18.66 6.57
CA ALA A 507 -3.33 -17.95 5.42
C ALA A 507 -3.35 -16.41 5.62
N ILE A 508 -4.49 -15.84 6.03
CA ILE A 508 -4.61 -14.38 6.25
C ILE A 508 -3.75 -13.94 7.44
N SER A 509 -3.72 -14.71 8.53
CA SER A 509 -2.84 -14.41 9.67
C SER A 509 -1.36 -14.43 9.27
N SER A 510 -0.96 -15.34 8.40
CA SER A 510 0.42 -15.38 7.88
C SER A 510 0.71 -14.18 7.00
N PHE A 511 -0.21 -13.77 6.15
CA PHE A 511 -0.09 -12.56 5.32
C PHE A 511 0.14 -11.32 6.19
N ILE A 512 -0.67 -11.13 7.22
CA ILE A 512 -0.54 -10.01 8.17
C ILE A 512 0.84 -10.05 8.86
N GLN A 513 1.27 -11.24 9.30
CA GLN A 513 2.56 -11.42 9.97
C GLN A 513 3.74 -11.06 9.06
N TYR A 514 3.69 -11.44 7.78
CA TYR A 514 4.70 -11.05 6.80
C TYR A 514 4.63 -9.56 6.46
N GLY A 515 3.44 -8.97 6.40
CA GLY A 515 3.26 -7.53 6.21
C GLY A 515 3.96 -6.71 7.29
N PHE A 516 3.72 -7.02 8.58
CA PHE A 516 4.41 -6.35 9.69
C PHE A 516 5.92 -6.57 9.66
N LYS A 517 6.37 -7.78 9.30
CA LYS A 517 7.79 -8.04 9.21
C LYS A 517 8.44 -7.30 8.04
N MET A 518 7.75 -7.17 6.92
CA MET A 518 8.23 -6.41 5.76
C MET A 518 8.35 -4.93 6.09
N SER A 519 7.33 -4.34 6.73
CA SER A 519 7.34 -2.96 7.19
C SER A 519 8.51 -2.67 8.14
N SER A 520 8.78 -3.56 9.09
CA SER A 520 9.86 -3.36 10.06
C SER A 520 11.24 -3.81 9.57
N ALA A 521 11.34 -4.68 8.56
CA ALA A 521 12.62 -5.31 8.20
C ALA A 521 13.66 -4.31 7.68
N TYR A 522 13.23 -3.26 6.97
CA TYR A 522 14.13 -2.23 6.45
C TYR A 522 14.84 -1.45 7.57
N TYR A 523 14.20 -1.34 8.72
CA TYR A 523 14.69 -0.53 9.84
C TYR A 523 15.24 -1.37 11.01
N THR A 524 14.81 -2.63 11.18
CA THR A 524 15.14 -3.44 12.38
C THR A 524 16.57 -3.98 12.40
N GLU A 525 17.26 -4.01 11.26
CA GLU A 525 18.66 -4.47 11.16
C GLU A 525 19.65 -3.31 11.34
N LYS A 526 19.17 -2.08 11.53
CA LYS A 526 20.00 -0.88 11.69
C LYS A 526 20.29 -0.64 13.19
N ASN A 527 21.53 -0.33 13.52
CA ASN A 527 21.95 0.03 14.87
C ASN A 527 21.78 1.54 15.13
N TYR A 528 20.84 2.19 14.41
CA TYR A 528 20.50 3.60 14.56
C TYR A 528 19.03 3.81 14.27
N ASN A 529 18.43 4.80 14.90
CA ASN A 529 17.02 5.18 14.68
C ASN A 529 16.86 6.64 14.26
N TYR A 530 17.96 7.39 14.16
CA TYR A 530 17.96 8.78 13.73
C TYR A 530 19.15 9.08 12.83
N VAL A 531 18.93 9.87 11.77
CA VAL A 531 19.96 10.25 10.81
C VAL A 531 19.89 11.76 10.59
N VAL A 532 21.06 12.42 10.60
CA VAL A 532 21.19 13.83 10.20
C VAL A 532 22.25 13.91 9.11
N TYR A 533 21.91 14.58 8.01
CA TYR A 533 22.82 14.71 6.88
C TYR A 533 22.78 16.11 6.28
N THR A 534 23.91 16.47 5.66
CA THR A 534 24.06 17.73 4.94
C THR A 534 24.30 17.45 3.47
N TYR A 535 23.67 18.22 2.61
CA TYR A 535 24.03 18.28 1.20
C TYR A 535 24.95 19.49 0.97
N THR A 536 26.11 19.25 0.44
CA THR A 536 26.96 20.32 -0.02
C THR A 536 26.43 20.77 -1.39
N THR A 537 25.91 21.97 -1.47
CA THR A 537 25.45 22.56 -2.73
C THR A 537 26.63 22.78 -3.70
N ALA A 538 26.33 22.69 -4.97
CA ALA A 538 27.07 22.95 -6.23
C ALA A 538 28.34 23.85 -6.24
N LEU A 539 29.09 23.90 -5.15
CA LEU A 539 30.40 24.55 -5.13
C LEU A 539 31.44 23.61 -5.76
N PRO A 540 32.33 24.09 -6.61
CA PRO A 540 33.41 23.28 -7.14
C PRO A 540 34.28 22.70 -6.02
N GLU A 541 34.55 21.40 -6.04
CA GLU A 541 35.15 20.63 -4.95
C GLU A 541 36.59 21.10 -4.58
N ASP A 542 37.28 21.82 -5.44
CA ASP A 542 38.65 22.35 -5.24
C ASP A 542 38.69 23.78 -4.67
N THR A 543 37.57 24.35 -4.25
CA THR A 543 37.49 25.71 -3.74
C THR A 543 37.68 25.79 -2.23
N GLU A 544 38.27 26.89 -1.74
CA GLU A 544 38.39 27.20 -0.31
C GLU A 544 36.99 27.34 0.35
N GLU A 545 35.98 27.73 -0.44
CA GLU A 545 34.60 27.85 0.00
C GLU A 545 33.96 26.49 0.25
N PHE A 546 34.22 25.49 -0.60
CA PHE A 546 33.79 24.11 -0.37
C PHE A 546 34.37 23.53 0.92
N ALA A 547 35.66 23.75 1.15
CA ALA A 547 36.31 23.29 2.38
C ALA A 547 35.73 23.95 3.64
N LYS A 548 35.40 25.25 3.58
CA LYS A 548 34.74 25.97 4.68
C LYS A 548 33.33 25.44 4.97
N GLU A 549 32.56 25.14 3.91
CA GLU A 549 31.19 24.62 4.07
C GLU A 549 31.18 23.18 4.63
N GLN A 550 32.19 22.38 4.25
CA GLN A 550 32.39 21.06 4.85
C GLN A 550 32.76 21.14 6.33
N GLU A 551 33.66 22.04 6.71
CA GLU A 551 34.03 22.25 8.12
C GLU A 551 32.84 22.71 8.94
N LYS A 552 32.02 23.61 8.39
CA LYS A 552 30.75 24.06 8.99
C LYS A 552 29.76 22.89 9.13
N SER A 553 29.57 22.07 8.10
CA SER A 553 28.72 20.88 8.14
C SER A 553 29.18 19.88 9.21
N LEU A 554 30.46 19.60 9.29
CA LEU A 554 31.03 18.71 10.29
C LEU A 554 30.81 19.28 11.72
N LYS A 555 30.98 20.61 11.89
CA LYS A 555 30.75 21.29 13.17
C LYS A 555 29.27 21.14 13.58
N MET A 556 28.33 21.42 12.67
CA MET A 556 26.89 21.27 12.94
C MET A 556 26.54 19.85 13.39
N LEU A 557 27.03 18.83 12.69
CA LEU A 557 26.78 17.44 13.05
C LEU A 557 27.45 17.06 14.38
N THR A 558 28.63 17.64 14.68
CA THR A 558 29.33 17.45 15.97
C THR A 558 28.51 18.10 17.09
N ASP A 559 27.99 19.30 16.90
CA ASP A 559 27.14 19.96 17.89
C ASP A 559 25.88 19.14 18.19
N ILE A 560 25.21 18.63 17.11
CA ILE A 560 24.03 17.76 17.23
C ILE A 560 24.40 16.44 17.94
N SER A 561 25.58 15.87 17.69
CA SER A 561 26.02 14.65 18.37
C SER A 561 26.16 14.79 19.91
N ASN A 562 26.24 15.99 20.38
CA ASN A 562 26.33 16.32 21.83
C ASN A 562 24.98 16.67 22.46
N LEU A 563 23.85 16.57 21.72
CA LEU A 563 22.54 16.80 22.30
C LEU A 563 22.18 15.71 23.32
N PRO A 564 21.34 16.03 24.34
CA PRO A 564 21.09 15.14 25.48
C PRO A 564 20.54 13.76 25.13
N ASP A 565 19.67 13.69 24.12
CA ASP A 565 19.00 12.45 23.76
C ASP A 565 19.72 11.63 22.65
N VAL A 566 20.92 12.03 22.26
CA VAL A 566 21.81 11.26 21.38
C VAL A 566 22.54 10.20 22.19
N GLY A 567 22.36 8.94 21.79
CA GLY A 567 23.11 7.80 22.34
C GLY A 567 24.35 7.47 21.52
N ASP A 568 24.50 6.19 21.14
CA ASP A 568 25.61 5.78 20.27
C ASP A 568 25.57 6.51 18.93
N VAL A 569 26.69 7.13 18.54
CA VAL A 569 26.77 7.97 17.36
C VAL A 569 27.93 7.57 16.46
N SER A 570 27.69 7.67 15.14
CA SER A 570 28.74 7.61 14.12
C SER A 570 28.55 8.78 13.15
N ILE A 571 29.58 9.61 13.01
CA ILE A 571 29.66 10.61 11.94
C ILE A 571 30.47 9.99 10.81
N ASN A 572 29.81 9.75 9.69
CA ASN A 572 30.40 9.16 8.50
C ASN A 572 30.76 10.26 7.50
N LYS A 573 32.00 10.25 7.03
CA LYS A 573 32.45 11.09 5.91
C LYS A 573 32.43 10.23 4.64
N THR A 574 31.92 10.75 3.55
CA THR A 574 31.82 9.99 2.30
C THR A 574 32.54 10.67 1.15
N ASN A 575 33.06 9.88 0.25
CA ASN A 575 33.62 10.31 -1.03
C ASN A 575 33.36 9.24 -2.11
N THR A 576 33.71 9.55 -3.33
CA THR A 576 33.60 8.66 -4.48
C THR A 576 34.98 8.34 -5.02
N PHE A 577 35.26 7.06 -5.27
CA PHE A 577 36.43 6.59 -5.95
C PHE A 577 36.06 6.25 -7.38
N GLU A 578 36.57 7.02 -8.32
CA GLU A 578 36.23 6.95 -9.73
C GLU A 578 37.26 6.12 -10.50
N MET A 579 36.80 5.25 -11.36
CA MET A 579 37.62 4.40 -12.21
C MET A 579 37.16 4.52 -13.64
N ASN A 580 38.09 4.68 -14.56
CA ASN A 580 37.80 4.62 -16.00
C ASN A 580 37.50 3.17 -16.38
N MET A 581 36.36 2.92 -17.03
CA MET A 581 35.93 1.60 -17.50
C MET A 581 36.69 1.20 -18.77
N ASP A 582 38.02 1.14 -18.68
CA ASP A 582 38.87 0.56 -19.72
C ASP A 582 38.75 -0.98 -19.76
N GLU A 583 39.38 -1.62 -20.72
CA GLU A 583 39.31 -3.08 -20.87
C GLU A 583 39.85 -3.84 -19.66
N LYS A 584 40.79 -3.25 -18.91
CA LYS A 584 41.32 -3.83 -17.65
C LYS A 584 40.23 -3.85 -16.57
N HIS A 585 39.56 -2.72 -16.32
CA HIS A 585 38.54 -2.63 -15.31
C HIS A 585 37.26 -3.40 -15.67
N LYS A 586 36.89 -3.45 -16.96
CA LYS A 586 35.84 -4.33 -17.45
C LYS A 586 36.13 -5.81 -17.19
N ALA A 587 37.41 -6.23 -17.27
CA ALA A 587 37.81 -7.60 -16.93
C ALA A 587 37.72 -7.91 -15.42
N GLU A 588 37.80 -6.89 -14.58
CA GLU A 588 37.66 -7.01 -13.11
C GLU A 588 36.18 -7.16 -12.65
N LEU A 589 35.21 -6.88 -13.52
CA LEU A 589 33.79 -7.13 -13.21
C LEU A 589 33.48 -8.62 -13.21
N THR A 590 32.71 -9.04 -12.25
CA THR A 590 32.05 -10.36 -12.24
C THR A 590 30.96 -10.44 -13.33
N GLU A 591 30.43 -11.63 -13.60
CA GLU A 591 29.27 -11.79 -14.49
C GLU A 591 28.04 -11.03 -13.94
N TYR A 592 27.86 -11.04 -12.60
CA TYR A 592 26.83 -10.25 -11.92
C TYR A 592 27.05 -8.75 -12.18
N GLY A 593 28.27 -8.24 -11.95
CA GLY A 593 28.61 -6.83 -12.16
C GLY A 593 28.36 -6.37 -13.60
N LYS A 594 28.77 -7.17 -14.59
CA LYS A 594 28.52 -6.89 -16.02
C LYS A 594 27.03 -6.78 -16.32
N ASN A 595 26.21 -7.70 -15.77
CA ASN A 595 24.77 -7.71 -15.97
C ASN A 595 24.08 -6.50 -15.30
N ILE A 596 24.51 -6.12 -14.10
CA ILE A 596 23.97 -4.95 -13.41
C ILE A 596 24.33 -3.66 -14.15
N LYS A 597 25.63 -3.47 -14.48
CA LYS A 597 26.08 -2.27 -15.20
C LYS A 597 25.41 -2.13 -16.57
N ALA A 598 25.25 -3.20 -17.34
CA ALA A 598 24.57 -3.17 -18.63
C ALA A 598 23.13 -2.63 -18.54
N ARG A 599 22.39 -2.99 -17.50
CA ARG A 599 21.02 -2.51 -17.30
C ARG A 599 20.94 -1.01 -17.02
N TYR A 600 21.90 -0.48 -16.29
CA TYR A 600 21.89 0.93 -15.90
C TYR A 600 22.59 1.83 -16.92
N SER A 601 23.42 1.26 -17.84
CA SER A 601 24.07 2.01 -18.92
C SER A 601 23.19 2.24 -20.14
N GLU A 602 22.12 1.46 -20.34
CA GLU A 602 21.17 1.69 -21.44
C GLU A 602 20.41 3.04 -21.31
N SER A 603 20.40 3.66 -20.13
CA SER A 603 19.80 4.98 -19.91
C SER A 603 20.73 6.16 -20.20
N ASN A 604 22.05 5.97 -20.42
CA ASN A 604 23.04 7.06 -20.54
C ASN A 604 24.08 6.78 -21.66
N SER A 605 23.69 7.02 -22.89
CA SER A 605 24.47 6.58 -24.09
C SER A 605 25.67 7.44 -24.54
N ASN A 606 26.19 8.41 -23.78
CA ASN A 606 27.25 9.31 -24.28
C ASN A 606 28.25 9.87 -23.24
N GLN A 607 28.47 9.19 -22.11
CA GLN A 607 29.60 9.55 -21.24
C GLN A 607 30.70 8.46 -21.28
N GLU A 608 31.96 8.85 -21.25
CA GLU A 608 33.07 7.96 -20.85
C GLU A 608 32.61 7.18 -19.62
N GLN A 609 32.65 5.84 -19.73
CA GLN A 609 32.11 4.98 -18.68
C GLN A 609 33.04 5.07 -17.46
N ILE A 610 32.73 6.03 -16.59
CA ILE A 610 33.32 6.12 -15.25
C ILE A 610 32.53 5.20 -14.35
N ASP A 611 33.22 4.33 -13.65
CA ASP A 611 32.62 3.50 -12.61
C ASP A 611 33.02 4.03 -11.25
N ASN A 612 32.08 3.95 -10.28
CA ASN A 612 32.25 4.55 -8.98
C ASN A 612 32.19 3.51 -7.86
N VAL A 613 33.12 3.62 -6.92
CA VAL A 613 33.07 2.93 -5.64
C VAL A 613 32.86 3.95 -4.54
N ASN A 614 31.91 3.70 -3.66
CA ASN A 614 31.62 4.62 -2.56
C ASN A 614 32.66 4.45 -1.45
N ILE A 615 33.32 5.52 -1.06
CA ILE A 615 34.20 5.54 0.11
C ILE A 615 33.42 6.04 1.30
N ILE A 616 33.47 5.31 2.41
CA ILE A 616 32.86 5.71 3.66
C ILE A 616 33.90 5.58 4.78
N SER A 617 34.09 6.65 5.52
CA SER A 617 34.83 6.61 6.78
C SER A 617 33.83 6.71 7.94
N LEU A 618 34.09 6.00 9.00
CA LEU A 618 33.37 6.04 10.25
C LEU A 618 34.10 6.91 11.24
N SER A 619 33.40 7.51 12.21
CA SER A 619 34.10 8.11 13.38
C SER A 619 34.97 7.07 14.08
N LYS A 620 36.09 7.51 14.69
CA LYS A 620 37.09 6.60 15.26
C LYS A 620 36.52 5.51 16.15
N ASN A 621 35.62 5.86 17.06
CA ASN A 621 34.97 4.89 17.96
C ASN A 621 34.13 3.86 17.21
N ALA A 622 33.37 4.31 16.21
CA ALA A 622 32.54 3.44 15.37
C ALA A 622 33.40 2.53 14.48
N TYR A 623 34.54 3.04 13.98
CA TYR A 623 35.48 2.24 13.19
C TYR A 623 36.14 1.16 14.04
N ASP A 624 36.61 1.48 15.25
CA ASP A 624 37.18 0.51 16.19
C ASP A 624 36.19 -0.57 16.60
N ALA A 625 34.91 -0.20 16.83
CA ALA A 625 33.83 -1.15 17.10
C ALA A 625 33.57 -2.07 15.90
N TYR A 626 33.58 -1.52 14.70
CA TYR A 626 33.41 -2.27 13.46
C TYR A 626 34.59 -3.23 13.23
N LEU A 627 35.82 -2.78 13.40
CA LEU A 627 37.02 -3.62 13.29
C LEU A 627 36.96 -4.83 14.22
N LYS A 628 36.51 -4.63 15.48
CA LYS A 628 36.33 -5.74 16.43
C LYS A 628 35.35 -6.79 15.94
N LYS A 629 34.26 -6.38 15.26
CA LYS A 629 33.27 -7.32 14.66
C LYS A 629 33.86 -8.18 13.56
N ILE A 630 34.74 -7.60 12.72
CA ILE A 630 35.36 -8.30 11.58
C ILE A 630 36.70 -8.95 11.92
N GLY A 631 37.14 -8.86 13.19
CA GLY A 631 38.43 -9.44 13.64
C GLY A 631 39.66 -8.69 13.14
N GLY A 632 39.54 -7.38 12.88
CA GLY A 632 40.62 -6.48 12.50
C GLY A 632 41.17 -5.65 13.64
N ASP A 633 42.28 -4.96 13.40
CA ASP A 633 42.87 -3.97 14.28
C ASP A 633 43.18 -2.67 13.52
N TYR A 634 43.18 -1.55 14.22
CA TYR A 634 43.32 -0.22 13.63
C TYR A 634 44.66 -0.05 12.89
N GLU A 635 45.78 -0.45 13.51
CA GLU A 635 47.13 -0.22 12.97
C GLU A 635 47.34 -0.95 11.63
N THR A 636 46.73 -2.13 11.47
CA THR A 636 46.81 -2.92 10.25
C THR A 636 45.89 -2.40 9.14
N TYR A 637 44.78 -1.76 9.51
CA TYR A 637 43.69 -1.41 8.59
C TYR A 637 43.63 0.09 8.24
N LYS A 638 44.32 0.98 8.98
CA LYS A 638 44.19 2.44 8.86
C LYS A 638 44.59 3.02 7.50
N ASP A 639 45.54 2.41 6.79
CA ASP A 639 46.06 2.90 5.50
C ASP A 639 45.51 2.14 4.27
N GLY A 640 44.46 1.34 4.43
CA GLY A 640 43.80 0.60 3.36
C GLY A 640 42.29 0.65 3.47
N ALA A 641 41.62 -0.03 2.56
CA ALA A 641 40.16 -0.13 2.53
C ALA A 641 39.65 -1.54 2.85
N ILE A 642 38.55 -1.62 3.59
CA ILE A 642 37.78 -2.84 3.76
C ILE A 642 36.71 -2.83 2.64
N LEU A 643 36.75 -3.86 1.80
CA LEU A 643 35.81 -4.00 0.68
C LEU A 643 34.51 -4.67 1.14
N ILE A 644 33.39 -3.99 0.90
CA ILE A 644 32.03 -4.57 0.97
C ILE A 644 31.49 -4.58 -0.46
N ASP A 645 31.33 -5.79 -1.01
CA ASP A 645 30.92 -6.00 -2.39
C ASP A 645 30.01 -7.24 -2.49
N ASN A 646 28.92 -7.21 -1.75
CA ASN A 646 27.88 -8.23 -1.81
C ASN A 646 26.53 -7.53 -1.92
N ASN A 647 26.09 -7.30 -3.15
CA ASN A 647 24.94 -6.46 -3.47
C ASN A 647 23.72 -7.29 -3.85
N ILE A 648 22.57 -6.73 -3.59
CA ILE A 648 21.27 -7.34 -3.86
C ILE A 648 20.52 -6.45 -4.85
N ASN A 649 20.09 -7.04 -5.97
CA ASN A 649 19.30 -6.39 -7.01
C ASN A 649 18.14 -7.30 -7.46
N LEU A 650 17.28 -6.77 -8.31
CA LEU A 650 16.23 -7.56 -8.96
C LEU A 650 16.64 -7.87 -10.41
N ASP A 651 16.29 -9.05 -10.94
CA ASP A 651 16.40 -9.36 -12.35
C ASP A 651 15.24 -8.72 -13.16
N GLU A 652 15.24 -8.88 -14.49
CA GLU A 652 14.18 -8.37 -15.38
C GLU A 652 12.79 -8.89 -15.05
N LYS A 653 12.69 -9.97 -14.30
CA LYS A 653 11.43 -10.59 -13.86
C LYS A 653 11.06 -10.20 -12.42
N GLY A 654 11.79 -9.26 -11.83
CA GLY A 654 11.60 -8.85 -10.43
C GLY A 654 12.07 -9.90 -9.41
N LYS A 655 12.90 -10.88 -9.83
CA LYS A 655 13.48 -11.86 -8.91
C LYS A 655 14.79 -11.35 -8.34
N LYS A 656 14.96 -11.49 -7.03
CA LYS A 656 16.18 -11.15 -6.32
C LYS A 656 17.38 -11.91 -6.88
N ILE A 657 18.41 -11.17 -7.21
CA ILE A 657 19.74 -11.66 -7.54
C ILE A 657 20.75 -11.03 -6.60
N GLN A 658 21.76 -11.78 -6.20
CA GLN A 658 22.79 -11.37 -5.26
C GLN A 658 24.16 -11.73 -5.81
N GLY A 659 25.13 -10.85 -5.63
CA GLY A 659 26.48 -11.10 -6.08
C GLY A 659 27.42 -9.94 -5.82
N SER A 660 28.71 -10.20 -6.04
CA SER A 660 29.75 -9.19 -6.03
C SER A 660 29.86 -8.49 -7.38
N MET A 661 30.07 -7.19 -7.38
CA MET A 661 30.32 -6.40 -8.60
C MET A 661 31.69 -6.73 -9.21
N TYR A 662 32.69 -6.89 -8.34
CA TYR A 662 34.10 -7.03 -8.74
C TYR A 662 34.70 -8.36 -8.29
N THR A 663 35.74 -8.77 -9.01
CA THR A 663 36.54 -9.98 -8.71
C THR A 663 37.56 -9.75 -7.61
N TRP A 664 37.66 -8.55 -7.08
CA TRP A 664 38.67 -8.11 -6.12
C TRP A 664 38.70 -8.94 -4.84
N LYS A 665 39.94 -9.11 -4.30
CA LYS A 665 40.21 -9.90 -3.10
C LYS A 665 41.06 -9.12 -2.12
N LYS A 666 41.16 -9.62 -0.89
CA LYS A 666 42.08 -9.13 0.13
C LYS A 666 43.51 -9.21 -0.43
N GLY A 667 44.23 -8.12 -0.32
CA GLY A 667 45.62 -7.97 -0.81
C GLY A 667 45.74 -7.27 -2.15
N ASP A 668 44.64 -7.18 -2.95
CA ASP A 668 44.65 -6.47 -4.23
C ASP A 668 44.77 -4.95 -4.00
N THR A 669 45.33 -4.27 -5.00
CA THR A 669 45.42 -2.80 -5.05
C THR A 669 44.62 -2.29 -6.23
N VAL A 670 43.66 -1.39 -5.97
CA VAL A 670 42.81 -0.80 -7.00
C VAL A 670 43.27 0.64 -7.23
N THR A 671 43.44 0.99 -8.51
CA THR A 671 43.86 2.33 -8.93
C THR A 671 42.67 3.10 -9.47
N GLY A 672 42.49 4.34 -9.05
CA GLY A 672 41.43 5.24 -9.48
C GLY A 672 41.64 6.64 -8.94
N LYS A 673 40.63 7.49 -9.07
CA LYS A 673 40.71 8.89 -8.70
C LYS A 673 39.80 9.22 -7.53
N ILE A 674 40.23 10.13 -6.68
CA ILE A 674 39.40 10.82 -5.66
C ILE A 674 39.66 12.32 -5.86
N ASN A 675 38.61 13.11 -6.13
CA ASN A 675 38.75 14.54 -6.39
C ASN A 675 39.84 14.82 -7.46
N ASP A 676 39.77 14.14 -8.61
CA ASP A 676 40.69 14.21 -9.76
C ASP A 676 42.16 13.78 -9.47
N LYS A 677 42.51 13.41 -8.24
CA LYS A 677 43.84 12.91 -7.87
C LYS A 677 43.88 11.40 -7.91
N GLU A 678 44.95 10.83 -8.49
CA GLU A 678 45.10 9.38 -8.56
C GLU A 678 45.55 8.77 -7.21
N TYR A 679 44.86 7.71 -6.82
CA TYR A 679 45.15 6.94 -5.62
C TYR A 679 45.20 5.43 -5.91
N ASN A 680 46.08 4.76 -5.16
CA ASN A 680 46.22 3.30 -5.15
C ASN A 680 45.72 2.79 -3.81
N ILE A 681 44.49 2.22 -3.80
CA ILE A 681 43.85 1.74 -2.57
C ILE A 681 44.09 0.25 -2.40
N LYS A 682 44.76 -0.15 -1.30
CA LYS A 682 44.96 -1.56 -0.97
C LYS A 682 43.75 -2.11 -0.22
N ILE A 683 43.22 -3.24 -0.66
CA ILE A 683 42.12 -3.96 -0.01
C ILE A 683 42.70 -4.78 1.16
N VAL A 684 42.51 -4.31 2.41
CA VAL A 684 43.04 -4.96 3.61
C VAL A 684 42.12 -6.08 4.12
N ALA A 685 40.84 -6.01 3.81
CA ALA A 685 39.84 -7.07 4.09
C ALA A 685 38.70 -7.03 3.08
N LYS A 686 38.00 -8.16 2.93
CA LYS A 686 36.71 -8.25 2.24
C LYS A 686 35.73 -8.90 3.20
N THR A 687 34.56 -8.28 3.39
CA THR A 687 33.56 -8.73 4.35
C THR A 687 32.14 -8.48 3.85
N GLU A 688 31.16 -9.20 4.39
CA GLU A 688 29.72 -8.95 4.20
C GLU A 688 29.12 -8.15 5.37
N GLU A 689 29.85 -8.02 6.49
CA GLU A 689 29.44 -7.21 7.65
C GLU A 689 29.40 -5.74 7.27
N ARG A 690 28.28 -5.08 7.53
CA ARG A 690 28.03 -3.69 7.11
C ARG A 690 27.99 -2.75 8.31
N PRO A 691 28.73 -1.65 8.29
CA PRO A 691 28.57 -0.58 9.26
C PRO A 691 27.36 0.29 8.93
N ASN A 692 26.98 1.16 9.88
CA ASN A 692 25.92 2.14 9.65
C ASN A 692 26.22 3.01 8.43
N GLY A 693 25.19 3.26 7.61
CA GLY A 693 25.32 4.03 6.36
C GLY A 693 25.68 3.22 5.11
N VAL A 694 25.89 1.91 5.25
CA VAL A 694 26.16 1.01 4.11
C VAL A 694 24.94 0.14 3.85
N GLU A 695 24.26 0.39 2.74
CA GLU A 695 23.04 -0.35 2.37
C GLU A 695 23.35 -1.59 1.50
N ASN A 696 22.44 -2.56 1.53
CA ASN A 696 22.60 -3.82 0.80
C ASN A 696 21.64 -4.01 -0.37
N LEU A 697 20.60 -3.18 -0.46
CA LEU A 697 19.53 -3.30 -1.47
C LEU A 697 19.70 -2.29 -2.59
N TYR A 698 19.46 -2.74 -3.83
CA TYR A 698 19.45 -1.91 -5.04
C TYR A 698 20.73 -1.12 -5.27
N ASN A 699 21.85 -1.61 -4.76
CA ASN A 699 23.13 -0.94 -4.95
C ASN A 699 23.84 -1.45 -6.20
N THR A 700 24.34 -0.52 -6.99
CA THR A 700 25.09 -0.77 -8.22
C THR A 700 26.59 -0.63 -8.03
N ASN A 701 27.05 -0.27 -6.82
CA ASN A 701 28.42 0.04 -6.50
C ASN A 701 28.91 -0.79 -5.30
N ALA A 702 30.22 -1.01 -5.22
CA ALA A 702 30.89 -1.51 -4.02
C ALA A 702 31.17 -0.37 -3.04
N TYR A 703 31.56 -0.74 -1.82
CA TYR A 703 31.97 0.21 -0.79
C TYR A 703 33.39 -0.08 -0.32
N PHE A 704 34.18 0.99 -0.15
CA PHE A 704 35.43 1.01 0.57
C PHE A 704 35.21 1.66 1.93
N ILE A 705 35.29 0.86 2.99
CA ILE A 705 35.29 1.38 4.37
C ILE A 705 36.70 1.67 4.79
N VAL A 706 36.97 2.93 5.12
CA VAL A 706 38.32 3.45 5.40
C VAL A 706 38.37 4.09 6.79
N SER A 707 39.59 4.30 7.29
CA SER A 707 39.82 5.04 8.53
C SER A 707 39.53 6.54 8.36
N GLU A 708 39.30 7.24 9.46
CA GLU A 708 39.16 8.68 9.46
C GLU A 708 40.46 9.38 9.01
N ASP A 709 41.61 8.81 9.34
CA ASP A 709 42.92 9.32 8.89
C ASP A 709 43.07 9.24 7.36
N PHE A 710 42.53 8.18 6.75
CA PHE A 710 42.54 8.01 5.28
C PHE A 710 41.69 9.07 4.60
N ILE A 711 40.42 9.22 5.01
CA ILE A 711 39.47 10.15 4.37
C ILE A 711 39.90 11.62 4.56
N ASN A 712 40.49 11.96 5.70
CA ASN A 712 41.01 13.32 5.95
C ASN A 712 42.19 13.68 5.04
N LYS A 713 42.99 12.68 4.60
CA LYS A 713 44.06 12.90 3.62
C LYS A 713 43.55 13.00 2.18
N THR A 714 42.51 12.28 1.82
CA THR A 714 41.95 12.20 0.49
C THR A 714 40.81 13.23 0.22
N GLY A 715 40.24 13.78 1.28
CA GLY A 715 39.06 14.63 1.22
C GLY A 715 37.73 13.86 1.29
N TYR A 716 36.64 14.58 1.52
CA TYR A 716 35.28 14.02 1.56
C TYR A 716 34.29 15.02 0.94
N ILE A 717 33.19 14.53 0.40
CA ILE A 717 32.17 15.36 -0.28
C ILE A 717 30.91 15.55 0.57
N SER A 718 30.62 14.64 1.48
CA SER A 718 29.46 14.78 2.38
C SER A 718 29.71 14.18 3.76
N VAL A 719 28.92 14.61 4.72
CA VAL A 719 28.97 14.15 6.12
C VAL A 719 27.55 13.76 6.55
N THR A 720 27.43 12.60 7.22
CA THR A 720 26.17 12.10 7.75
C THR A 720 26.37 11.59 9.17
N LEU A 721 25.49 12.00 10.08
CA LEU A 721 25.44 11.50 11.44
C LEU A 721 24.37 10.40 11.54
N TYR A 722 24.74 9.26 12.06
CA TYR A 722 23.86 8.15 12.44
C TYR A 722 23.85 8.05 13.96
N ALA A 723 22.69 8.16 14.57
CA ALA A 723 22.52 8.11 16.02
C ALA A 723 21.52 7.03 16.44
N GLN A 724 21.81 6.39 17.58
CA GLN A 724 20.84 5.59 18.32
C GLN A 724 20.33 6.42 19.46
N SER A 725 19.14 6.98 19.35
CA SER A 725 18.46 7.73 20.40
C SER A 725 17.57 6.81 21.24
N ASN A 726 17.40 7.15 22.54
CA ASN A 726 16.40 6.49 23.39
C ASN A 726 14.98 7.04 23.15
N ASP A 727 14.88 8.25 22.59
CA ASP A 727 13.63 8.92 22.21
C ASP A 727 13.90 9.75 20.96
N ALA A 728 13.68 9.12 19.79
CA ALA A 728 13.95 9.75 18.51
C ALA A 728 13.02 10.94 18.21
N ASP A 729 11.81 10.98 18.78
CA ASP A 729 10.88 12.10 18.59
C ASP A 729 11.34 13.33 19.38
N LYS A 730 11.88 13.13 20.58
CA LYS A 730 12.46 14.20 21.37
C LYS A 730 13.72 14.73 20.73
N LEU A 731 14.59 13.83 20.23
CA LEU A 731 15.78 14.22 19.48
C LEU A 731 15.42 15.02 18.21
N ASP A 732 14.37 14.64 17.51
CA ASP A 732 13.89 15.38 16.33
C ASP A 732 13.46 16.81 16.70
N ALA A 733 12.75 16.97 17.83
CA ALA A 733 12.38 18.28 18.33
C ALA A 733 13.60 19.11 18.76
N GLU A 734 14.63 18.50 19.37
CA GLU A 734 15.89 19.15 19.76
C GLU A 734 16.69 19.59 18.51
N VAL A 735 16.75 18.75 17.46
CA VAL A 735 17.39 19.10 16.19
C VAL A 735 16.65 20.25 15.49
N GLU A 736 15.32 20.22 15.47
CA GLU A 736 14.52 21.32 14.91
C GLU A 736 14.71 22.61 15.71
N GLN A 737 14.85 22.53 17.04
CA GLN A 737 15.17 23.69 17.87
C GLN A 737 16.59 24.20 17.58
N TYR A 738 17.59 23.31 17.44
CA TYR A 738 18.95 23.65 17.03
C TYR A 738 18.97 24.37 15.68
N LYS A 739 18.20 23.89 14.69
CA LYS A 739 18.06 24.56 13.39
C LYS A 739 17.53 25.98 13.53
N LYS A 740 16.50 26.18 14.39
CA LYS A 740 15.93 27.53 14.65
C LYS A 740 16.92 28.47 15.30
N ASP A 741 17.63 28.00 16.34
CA ASP A 741 18.57 28.81 17.12
C ASP A 741 19.78 29.25 16.27
N ASN A 742 20.17 28.42 15.28
CA ASN A 742 21.31 28.66 14.42
C ASN A 742 20.97 29.19 13.01
N ASN A 743 19.71 29.54 12.73
CA ASN A 743 19.24 29.97 11.40
C ASN A 743 19.41 28.94 10.28
N LEU A 744 19.23 27.67 10.57
CA LEU A 744 19.46 26.56 9.66
C LEU A 744 18.16 25.98 9.05
N ILE A 745 17.02 26.65 9.16
CA ILE A 745 15.70 26.11 8.78
C ILE A 745 15.62 25.76 7.30
N ASP A 746 16.22 26.59 6.44
CA ASP A 746 16.34 26.30 5.00
C ASP A 746 17.77 25.93 4.61
N SER A 747 18.58 25.48 5.54
CA SER A 747 19.92 24.99 5.28
C SER A 747 19.86 23.60 4.63
N ASN A 748 20.99 23.16 4.08
CA ASN A 748 21.17 21.81 3.58
C ASN A 748 21.21 20.73 4.69
N LEU A 749 20.86 21.10 5.93
CA LEU A 749 20.81 20.17 7.08
C LEU A 749 19.43 19.53 7.16
N ASN A 750 19.39 18.22 6.90
CA ASN A 750 18.19 17.42 6.94
C ASN A 750 18.28 16.37 8.04
N SER A 751 17.14 16.05 8.65
CA SER A 751 17.01 14.98 9.63
C SER A 751 15.99 13.94 9.19
N PHE A 752 16.18 12.71 9.62
CA PHE A 752 15.27 11.61 9.33
C PHE A 752 15.09 10.72 10.57
N ASN A 753 13.88 10.74 11.12
CA ASN A 753 13.47 9.89 12.23
C ASN A 753 12.96 8.54 11.68
N LEU A 754 13.76 7.47 11.84
CA LEU A 754 13.39 6.14 11.38
C LEU A 754 12.21 5.56 12.15
N GLU A 755 12.06 5.89 13.44
CA GLU A 755 10.96 5.38 14.26
C GLU A 755 9.62 5.96 13.82
N GLU A 756 9.57 7.23 13.41
CA GLU A 756 8.38 7.84 12.84
C GLU A 756 7.99 7.12 11.53
N SER A 757 8.95 6.86 10.66
CA SER A 757 8.73 6.12 9.42
C SER A 757 8.22 4.70 9.68
N VAL A 758 8.81 3.97 10.63
CA VAL A 758 8.34 2.65 11.05
C VAL A 758 6.91 2.70 11.60
N ARG A 759 6.59 3.73 12.41
CA ARG A 759 5.23 3.91 12.93
C ARG A 759 4.23 4.17 11.80
N ALA A 760 4.58 5.03 10.86
CA ALA A 760 3.73 5.33 9.70
C ALA A 760 3.46 4.08 8.84
N GLU A 761 4.50 3.30 8.53
CA GLU A 761 4.34 2.04 7.79
C GLU A 761 3.54 1.00 8.58
N ASN A 762 3.81 0.85 9.88
CA ASN A 762 3.05 -0.06 10.74
C ASN A 762 1.59 0.37 10.87
N ALA A 763 1.28 1.66 10.80
CA ALA A 763 -0.09 2.16 10.79
C ALA A 763 -0.85 1.66 9.53
N VAL A 764 -0.22 1.67 8.36
CA VAL A 764 -0.79 1.11 7.12
C VAL A 764 -1.06 -0.39 7.28
N VAL A 765 -0.07 -1.15 7.79
CA VAL A 765 -0.25 -2.60 8.03
C VAL A 765 -1.32 -2.86 9.08
N LEU A 766 -1.42 -2.03 10.12
CA LEU A 766 -2.46 -2.13 11.14
C LEU A 766 -3.85 -1.93 10.53
N VAL A 767 -4.04 -0.92 9.69
CA VAL A 767 -5.29 -0.65 8.96
C VAL A 767 -5.70 -1.87 8.15
N ILE A 768 -4.81 -2.37 7.30
CA ILE A 768 -5.05 -3.56 6.49
C ILE A 768 -5.40 -4.76 7.39
N SER A 769 -4.70 -4.91 8.51
CA SER A 769 -4.93 -5.98 9.48
C SER A 769 -6.33 -5.91 10.11
N ILE A 770 -6.80 -4.73 10.52
CA ILE A 770 -8.14 -4.53 11.07
C ILE A 770 -9.20 -5.00 10.08
N PHE A 771 -9.08 -4.61 8.82
CA PHE A 771 -9.99 -5.05 7.77
C PHE A 771 -9.95 -6.56 7.54
N LEU A 772 -8.75 -7.14 7.44
CA LEU A 772 -8.58 -8.58 7.23
C LEU A 772 -9.11 -9.41 8.41
N TYR A 773 -8.87 -8.99 9.65
CA TYR A 773 -9.46 -9.65 10.83
C TYR A 773 -10.98 -9.46 10.89
N GLY A 774 -11.51 -8.32 10.46
CA GLY A 774 -12.94 -8.12 10.27
C GLY A 774 -13.53 -9.16 9.30
N PHE A 775 -12.89 -9.37 8.15
CA PHE A 775 -13.30 -10.40 7.18
C PHE A 775 -13.17 -11.82 7.75
N ILE A 776 -12.10 -12.14 8.47
CA ILE A 776 -11.96 -13.41 9.19
C ILE A 776 -13.12 -13.59 10.14
N GLY A 777 -13.49 -12.56 10.90
CA GLY A 777 -14.62 -12.60 11.84
C GLY A 777 -15.93 -12.98 11.16
N VAL A 778 -16.25 -12.36 10.03
CA VAL A 778 -17.50 -12.65 9.29
C VAL A 778 -17.44 -14.04 8.62
N ILE A 779 -16.31 -14.43 8.00
CA ILE A 779 -16.12 -15.78 7.43
C ILE A 779 -16.28 -16.85 8.54
N THR A 780 -15.77 -16.57 9.72
CA THR A 780 -15.89 -17.39 10.90
C THR A 780 -17.34 -17.53 11.35
N LEU A 781 -18.12 -16.45 11.42
CA LEU A 781 -19.56 -16.47 11.71
C LEU A 781 -20.34 -17.29 10.67
N ILE A 782 -20.00 -17.15 9.40
CA ILE A 782 -20.55 -17.96 8.30
C ILE A 782 -20.23 -19.45 8.55
N GLY A 783 -18.98 -19.76 8.92
CA GLY A 783 -18.53 -21.10 9.25
C GLY A 783 -19.28 -21.71 10.45
N ILE A 784 -19.42 -20.96 11.54
CA ILE A 784 -20.18 -21.33 12.73
C ILE A 784 -21.64 -21.65 12.36
N THR A 785 -22.29 -20.75 11.64
CA THR A 785 -23.68 -20.90 11.18
C THR A 785 -23.86 -22.18 10.36
N ASN A 786 -22.91 -22.46 9.46
CA ASN A 786 -22.92 -23.67 8.64
C ASN A 786 -22.73 -24.95 9.48
N ILE A 787 -21.77 -24.96 10.40
CA ILE A 787 -21.52 -26.08 11.31
C ILE A 787 -22.76 -26.33 12.16
N PHE A 788 -23.32 -25.25 12.74
CA PHE A 788 -24.55 -25.30 13.55
C PHE A 788 -25.72 -25.91 12.79
N ASN A 789 -26.00 -25.42 11.58
CA ASN A 789 -27.07 -25.92 10.74
C ASN A 789 -26.88 -27.39 10.37
N THR A 790 -25.66 -27.79 9.98
CA THR A 790 -25.35 -29.16 9.54
C THR A 790 -25.43 -30.13 10.71
N ILE A 791 -24.87 -29.82 11.88
CA ILE A 791 -24.92 -30.68 13.06
C ILE A 791 -26.35 -30.83 13.54
N THR A 792 -27.09 -29.73 13.68
CA THR A 792 -28.49 -29.77 14.14
C THR A 792 -29.37 -30.57 13.20
N THR A 793 -29.23 -30.42 11.89
CA THR A 793 -29.98 -31.17 10.89
C THR A 793 -29.63 -32.66 10.92
N ASN A 794 -28.32 -33.00 10.96
CA ASN A 794 -27.90 -34.42 11.06
C ASN A 794 -28.43 -35.08 12.32
N MET A 795 -28.47 -34.36 13.44
CA MET A 795 -29.03 -34.87 14.69
C MET A 795 -30.53 -35.09 14.59
N ASN A 796 -31.25 -34.15 13.93
CA ASN A 796 -32.68 -34.30 13.69
C ASN A 796 -33.01 -35.48 12.76
N LEU A 797 -32.27 -35.70 11.69
CA LEU A 797 -32.47 -36.84 10.78
C LEU A 797 -32.19 -38.21 11.42
N ARG A 798 -31.43 -38.23 12.50
CA ARG A 798 -31.06 -39.45 13.22
C ARG A 798 -31.90 -39.66 14.52
N LYS A 799 -32.95 -38.88 14.73
CA LYS A 799 -33.80 -38.98 15.95
C LYS A 799 -34.30 -40.41 16.19
N LYS A 800 -34.80 -41.12 15.17
CA LYS A 800 -35.26 -42.49 15.28
C LYS A 800 -34.13 -43.45 15.66
N GLU A 801 -32.96 -43.31 15.06
CA GLU A 801 -31.78 -44.11 15.41
C GLU A 801 -31.41 -43.92 16.90
N PHE A 802 -31.44 -42.70 17.38
CA PHE A 802 -31.15 -42.35 18.75
C PHE A 802 -32.24 -42.86 19.74
N ALA A 803 -33.50 -42.79 19.32
CA ALA A 803 -34.61 -43.36 20.12
C ALA A 803 -34.50 -44.88 20.26
N MET A 804 -34.16 -45.57 19.16
CA MET A 804 -33.90 -47.02 19.18
C MET A 804 -32.72 -47.39 20.09
N LEU A 805 -31.58 -46.65 20.01
CA LEU A 805 -30.42 -46.93 20.88
C LEU A 805 -30.78 -46.72 22.37
N LYS A 806 -31.57 -45.72 22.70
CA LYS A 806 -32.08 -45.51 24.08
C LYS A 806 -33.06 -46.59 24.51
N SER A 807 -33.91 -47.10 23.60
CA SER A 807 -34.84 -48.20 23.87
C SER A 807 -34.17 -49.54 24.16
N ILE A 808 -32.97 -49.78 23.56
CA ILE A 808 -32.11 -50.99 23.79
C ILE A 808 -31.33 -50.87 25.13
N GLY A 809 -31.50 -49.74 25.88
CA GLY A 809 -30.87 -49.55 27.19
C GLY A 809 -29.63 -48.63 27.21
N MET A 810 -29.34 -47.91 26.14
CA MET A 810 -28.22 -46.95 26.16
C MET A 810 -28.52 -45.81 27.15
N THR A 811 -27.62 -45.63 28.13
CA THR A 811 -27.75 -44.58 29.15
C THR A 811 -27.51 -43.18 28.57
N LYS A 812 -28.06 -42.17 29.23
CA LYS A 812 -27.86 -40.76 28.86
C LYS A 812 -26.37 -40.35 28.86
N LYS A 813 -25.55 -40.93 29.75
CA LYS A 813 -24.11 -40.74 29.83
C LYS A 813 -23.39 -41.32 28.59
N GLU A 814 -23.73 -42.53 28.19
CA GLU A 814 -23.13 -43.18 27.01
C GLU A 814 -23.53 -42.51 25.72
N PHE A 815 -24.81 -42.11 25.60
CA PHE A 815 -25.29 -41.34 24.47
C PHE A 815 -24.55 -40.02 24.33
N ASN A 816 -24.43 -39.24 25.39
CA ASN A 816 -23.71 -37.97 25.37
C ASN A 816 -22.23 -38.14 25.07
N ARG A 817 -21.60 -39.24 25.53
CA ARG A 817 -20.20 -39.59 25.23
C ARG A 817 -20.01 -39.95 23.76
N MET A 818 -20.90 -40.73 23.19
CA MET A 818 -20.87 -41.11 21.76
C MET A 818 -20.95 -39.88 20.88
N ILE A 819 -21.90 -38.97 21.14
CA ILE A 819 -22.09 -37.77 20.36
C ILE A 819 -20.90 -36.84 20.51
N ARG A 820 -20.35 -36.64 21.72
CA ARG A 820 -19.12 -35.85 21.92
C ARG A 820 -17.94 -36.39 21.12
N LEU A 821 -17.72 -37.69 21.16
CA LEU A 821 -16.63 -38.32 20.41
C LEU A 821 -16.80 -38.19 18.90
N GLU A 822 -18.04 -38.32 18.40
CA GLU A 822 -18.35 -38.10 16.98
C GLU A 822 -17.97 -36.70 16.54
N SER A 823 -18.19 -35.71 17.36
CA SER A 823 -17.87 -34.31 17.07
C SER A 823 -16.39 -33.98 17.18
N ILE A 824 -15.73 -34.53 18.18
CA ILE A 824 -14.27 -34.42 18.31
C ILE A 824 -13.58 -34.98 17.05
N PHE A 825 -14.08 -36.13 16.55
CA PHE A 825 -13.53 -36.67 15.30
C PHE A 825 -13.71 -35.78 14.08
N TYR A 826 -14.81 -34.97 14.01
CA TYR A 826 -14.95 -33.95 12.96
C TYR A 826 -13.91 -32.86 13.11
N GLY A 827 -13.75 -32.31 14.30
CA GLY A 827 -12.78 -31.27 14.59
C GLY A 827 -11.36 -31.72 14.29
N VAL A 828 -10.95 -32.85 14.87
CA VAL A 828 -9.62 -33.41 14.66
C VAL A 828 -9.34 -33.67 13.16
N LYS A 829 -10.29 -34.29 12.45
CA LYS A 829 -10.13 -34.53 11.01
C LYS A 829 -10.01 -33.25 10.21
N SER A 830 -10.74 -32.21 10.57
CA SER A 830 -10.68 -30.91 9.89
C SER A 830 -9.35 -30.22 10.16
N LEU A 831 -8.84 -30.30 11.39
CA LEU A 831 -7.54 -29.72 11.76
C LEU A 831 -6.37 -30.46 11.08
N VAL A 832 -6.40 -31.82 11.10
CA VAL A 832 -5.37 -32.65 10.46
C VAL A 832 -5.24 -32.39 8.96
N ILE A 833 -6.31 -31.98 8.28
CA ILE A 833 -6.28 -31.64 6.85
C ILE A 833 -6.07 -30.13 6.67
N GLY A 834 -6.75 -29.30 7.47
CA GLY A 834 -6.76 -27.85 7.31
C GLY A 834 -5.42 -27.21 7.66
N ILE A 835 -4.76 -27.63 8.73
CA ILE A 835 -3.47 -27.06 9.14
C ILE A 835 -2.38 -27.28 8.07
N PRO A 836 -2.14 -28.49 7.53
CA PRO A 836 -1.16 -28.67 6.46
C PRO A 836 -1.45 -27.84 5.21
N ILE A 837 -2.73 -27.71 4.79
CA ILE A 837 -3.10 -26.89 3.64
C ILE A 837 -2.86 -25.40 3.97
N GLY A 838 -3.23 -24.94 5.16
CA GLY A 838 -2.98 -23.57 5.63
C GLY A 838 -1.49 -23.24 5.68
N LEU A 839 -0.66 -24.19 6.16
CA LEU A 839 0.80 -24.05 6.15
C LEU A 839 1.36 -24.02 4.72
N GLY A 840 0.81 -24.83 3.81
CA GLY A 840 1.19 -24.79 2.40
C GLY A 840 0.92 -23.42 1.75
N LEU A 841 -0.23 -22.80 2.06
CA LEU A 841 -0.53 -21.45 1.60
C LEU A 841 0.36 -20.40 2.28
N SER A 842 0.63 -20.54 3.58
CA SER A 842 1.57 -19.70 4.31
C SER A 842 2.98 -19.75 3.69
N TYR A 843 3.44 -20.95 3.32
CA TYR A 843 4.72 -21.13 2.63
C TYR A 843 4.69 -20.51 1.21
N GLY A 844 3.58 -20.66 0.49
CA GLY A 844 3.39 -20.00 -0.80
C GLY A 844 3.48 -18.46 -0.69
N MET A 845 2.87 -17.88 0.35
CA MET A 845 3.00 -16.44 0.64
C MET A 845 4.44 -16.05 0.97
N TYR A 846 5.11 -16.85 1.81
CA TYR A 846 6.53 -16.66 2.10
C TYR A 846 7.38 -16.58 0.82
N THR A 847 7.15 -17.45 -0.17
CA THR A 847 7.92 -17.43 -1.42
C THR A 847 7.70 -16.16 -2.23
N VAL A 848 6.52 -15.55 -2.15
CA VAL A 848 6.22 -14.25 -2.78
C VAL A 848 6.96 -13.13 -2.06
N PHE A 849 6.85 -13.03 -0.74
CA PHE A 849 7.51 -11.99 0.06
C PHE A 849 9.04 -12.11 0.05
N ARG A 850 9.58 -13.35 0.05
CA ARG A 850 11.01 -13.60 -0.04
C ARG A 850 11.65 -13.04 -1.32
N ASN A 851 10.89 -12.96 -2.43
CA ASN A 851 11.40 -12.38 -3.67
C ASN A 851 11.62 -10.87 -3.55
N SER A 852 10.91 -10.21 -2.65
CA SER A 852 11.02 -8.76 -2.42
C SER A 852 12.02 -8.40 -1.30
N MET A 853 12.18 -9.27 -0.28
CA MET A 853 13.07 -9.05 0.86
C MET A 853 13.67 -10.34 1.41
N GLU A 854 14.86 -10.25 2.02
CA GLU A 854 15.45 -11.38 2.76
C GLU A 854 14.66 -11.67 4.03
N MET A 855 13.90 -12.75 4.01
CA MET A 855 13.15 -13.21 5.16
C MET A 855 13.27 -14.72 5.33
N ASN A 856 13.33 -15.16 6.58
CA ASN A 856 13.18 -16.57 6.92
C ASN A 856 11.71 -16.94 7.03
N TYR A 857 11.38 -18.19 6.71
CA TYR A 857 10.03 -18.70 6.91
C TYR A 857 9.61 -18.63 8.37
N ILE A 858 8.51 -17.95 8.65
CA ILE A 858 7.94 -17.81 9.98
C ILE A 858 6.77 -18.78 10.13
N LEU A 859 6.94 -19.81 10.97
CA LEU A 859 5.85 -20.73 11.28
C LEU A 859 4.74 -19.99 12.04
N PRO A 860 3.48 -19.94 11.53
CA PRO A 860 2.38 -19.23 12.19
C PRO A 860 1.81 -20.02 13.39
N TYR A 861 2.65 -20.37 14.38
CA TYR A 861 2.28 -21.21 15.51
C TYR A 861 1.16 -20.59 16.37
N LYS A 862 1.17 -19.26 16.55
CA LYS A 862 0.11 -18.56 17.28
C LYS A 862 -1.24 -18.75 16.60
N SER A 863 -1.30 -18.61 15.28
CA SER A 863 -2.52 -18.79 14.49
C SER A 863 -3.00 -20.25 14.49
N ILE A 864 -2.09 -21.21 14.49
CA ILE A 864 -2.43 -22.64 14.61
C ILE A 864 -3.08 -22.91 15.97
N ILE A 865 -2.51 -22.42 17.07
CA ILE A 865 -3.06 -22.59 18.42
C ILE A 865 -4.46 -21.96 18.51
N VAL A 866 -4.63 -20.75 18.02
CA VAL A 866 -5.93 -20.06 18.00
C VAL A 866 -6.95 -20.83 17.18
N ALA A 867 -6.57 -21.35 15.99
CA ALA A 867 -7.45 -22.16 15.14
C ALA A 867 -7.91 -23.46 15.84
N VAL A 868 -6.99 -24.14 16.55
CA VAL A 868 -7.30 -25.37 17.31
C VAL A 868 -8.29 -25.07 18.45
N ILE A 869 -8.01 -24.03 19.25
CA ILE A 869 -8.88 -23.60 20.35
C ILE A 869 -10.26 -23.22 19.81
N PHE A 870 -10.30 -22.42 18.75
CA PHE A 870 -11.52 -21.97 18.12
C PHE A 870 -12.39 -23.15 17.65
N VAL A 871 -11.82 -24.10 16.91
CA VAL A 871 -12.55 -25.30 16.43
C VAL A 871 -13.09 -26.12 17.61
N ALA A 872 -12.30 -26.28 18.67
CA ALA A 872 -12.71 -27.02 19.86
C ALA A 872 -13.89 -26.33 20.58
N VAL A 873 -13.82 -25.03 20.78
CA VAL A 873 -14.88 -24.21 21.43
C VAL A 873 -16.17 -24.22 20.60
N VAL A 874 -16.08 -23.95 19.30
CA VAL A 874 -17.26 -23.91 18.42
C VAL A 874 -17.98 -25.25 18.39
N ILE A 875 -17.24 -26.34 18.20
CA ILE A 875 -17.81 -27.68 18.20
C ILE A 875 -18.42 -28.00 19.57
N GLY A 876 -17.73 -27.67 20.67
CA GLY A 876 -18.20 -27.87 22.02
C GLY A 876 -19.55 -27.18 22.30
N ILE A 877 -19.68 -25.92 21.96
CA ILE A 877 -20.90 -25.11 22.12
C ILE A 877 -22.06 -25.70 21.29
N ILE A 878 -21.83 -25.95 20.01
CA ILE A 878 -22.86 -26.46 19.09
C ILE A 878 -23.36 -27.82 19.56
N MET A 879 -22.45 -28.66 20.03
CA MET A 879 -22.83 -29.98 20.52
C MET A 879 -23.61 -29.93 21.82
N LYS A 880 -23.19 -29.09 22.77
CA LYS A 880 -23.94 -28.89 24.03
C LYS A 880 -25.39 -28.46 23.74
N TYR A 881 -25.56 -27.54 22.79
CA TYR A 881 -26.89 -27.11 22.35
C TYR A 881 -27.70 -28.25 21.71
N SER A 882 -27.09 -28.98 20.76
CA SER A 882 -27.76 -30.07 20.03
C SER A 882 -28.15 -31.24 20.92
N MET A 883 -27.28 -31.61 21.86
CA MET A 883 -27.57 -32.66 22.85
C MET A 883 -28.70 -32.25 23.78
N SER A 884 -28.71 -31.00 24.26
CA SER A 884 -29.77 -30.48 25.12
C SER A 884 -31.13 -30.61 24.42
N LYS A 885 -31.22 -30.30 23.14
CA LYS A 885 -32.46 -30.39 22.35
C LYS A 885 -32.96 -31.83 22.18
N ILE A 886 -32.06 -32.80 21.96
CA ILE A 886 -32.41 -34.22 21.76
C ILE A 886 -32.80 -34.90 23.11
N ASN A 887 -32.12 -34.54 24.20
CA ASN A 887 -32.37 -35.10 25.50
C ASN A 887 -33.74 -34.66 26.07
N LYS A 888 -34.35 -33.57 25.59
CA LYS A 888 -35.66 -33.09 25.94
C LYS A 888 -36.83 -33.76 25.17
N GLN A 889 -36.53 -34.68 24.19
CA GLN A 889 -37.57 -35.33 23.38
C GLN A 889 -38.01 -36.64 23.99
N ASN A 890 -39.34 -36.91 23.93
CA ASN A 890 -39.96 -38.13 24.39
C ASN A 890 -39.64 -39.30 23.42
N ILE A 891 -39.08 -40.40 23.92
CA ILE A 891 -38.65 -41.53 23.16
C ILE A 891 -39.83 -42.21 22.46
N ILE A 892 -40.95 -42.41 23.20
CA ILE A 892 -42.11 -43.13 22.72
C ILE A 892 -42.79 -42.38 21.59
N GLU A 893 -42.93 -41.07 21.74
CA GLU A 893 -43.53 -40.20 20.74
C GLU A 893 -42.65 -40.13 19.45
N THR A 894 -41.33 -40.14 19.60
CA THR A 894 -40.37 -40.11 18.47
C THR A 894 -40.40 -41.39 17.66
N ILE A 895 -40.67 -42.52 18.26
CA ILE A 895 -40.77 -43.84 17.56
C ILE A 895 -42.14 -43.96 16.89
N ARG A 896 -43.23 -43.50 17.55
CA ARG A 896 -44.60 -43.65 17.08
C ARG A 896 -44.96 -42.74 15.93
N ASN A 897 -44.38 -41.52 15.86
CA ASN A 897 -44.69 -40.56 14.80
C ASN A 897 -44.08 -40.98 13.46
N ASP A 898 -44.75 -41.89 12.75
CA ASP A 898 -44.37 -42.36 11.40
C ASP A 898 -44.90 -41.47 10.27
N ASN A 899 -45.69 -40.44 10.60
CA ASN A 899 -46.47 -39.69 9.61
C ASN A 899 -46.28 -38.17 9.66
N ILE A 900 -45.09 -37.68 9.85
CA ILE A 900 -44.84 -36.25 9.60
C ILE A 900 -43.61 -36.13 8.67
#